data_84d33c144f1fddd57e86a87adeb2ccc6
#
_entry.id   84d33c144f1fddd57e86a87adeb2ccc6
#
_cell.length_a   1.000
_cell.length_b   1.000
_cell.length_c   1.000
_cell.angle_alpha   90.00
_cell.angle_beta   90.00
_cell.angle_gamma   90.00
#
_symmetry.space_group_name_H-M   'P 1'
#
loop_
_entity.id
_entity.type
_entity.pdbx_description
1 polymer ?
#
loop_
_entity_poly.entity_id
_entity_poly.type
_entity_poly.pdbx_seq_one_letter_code
_entity_poly.pdbx_strand_id
1 'polypeptide(L)'
;MLRITLLFLFFSLGFIKLTADTVTPQGAWCWFADPRALHYETPDGRINRTFVGYIDIHGNIRAMQYDFNQRQQTEVLIRSYFQPDDHNNPTFLTLPDGRIMIFYSRHTDESCFYYRISQMPGDITTLGCEHRLDTPNNTTYPSPFILADDPTHIYLCWRGINWHPTIARLSLPNADDKVNIEWGPYQLVQSTGSRPYAKYASDGKGKIYFTYTTGHPDNESPNFLYFNYIDIHTLTLQDVCGRELQHIAKGPLQVSKLSNYVENYPTTIVDATAYRNWVWQVVPGYKGYPQIAMTRISTDKKSHNYYLARWNGHAWTKHHITHAGGHFHQSPDIEHCYSAGMSLDETDPSAVYCSVPIEGKYGRRYEIIRYQMDAYGEIVSNYAITSNSETNNVRPYIIPGTKESAMKLAWMQGDYYDWIVSRERPKGYCTSICSDFSGFDFTPNNESIIDARYEAEVKIDTTCYEGVLARWGKLSYVLDGRTLLPQIQYKNKVYTSTNRLATADSWAENVRSTQGHWYPPVKQTNLHLKMELQGNTLRIYRNGWLDQCIKLPIHDISDLKLPDESLVSTTTQNLDTPFSITDPDYALSPYTGLTRRHWQAAARHLLRGAFSYIHSMDDCMYFPKQLDKTYPHNEDAVAVAKLEGLCRTLFVAAPLLREDPELEINGIRVADYFRHQILGMTRPSSTSYVTPCPTGPSQTMLELGALAISLKICLLYTSDAA
;
A
#
# COMPACT_ATOMS: atom_id res chain seq x y z
N MET A 1 22.86 62.73 -31.45
CA MET A 1 21.63 61.88 -31.30
C MET A 1 22.03 60.44 -31.46
N LEU A 2 22.29 59.78 -30.36
CA LEU A 2 22.67 58.36 -30.32
C LEU A 2 21.46 57.57 -29.85
N ARG A 3 20.91 56.70 -30.71
CA ARG A 3 19.86 55.78 -30.35
C ARG A 3 20.46 54.55 -29.71
N ILE A 4 20.19 54.36 -28.43
CA ILE A 4 20.51 53.12 -27.70
C ILE A 4 19.33 52.17 -27.92
N THR A 5 19.54 51.10 -28.62
CA THR A 5 18.60 49.98 -28.78
C THR A 5 18.82 49.01 -27.63
N LEU A 6 17.89 48.93 -26.67
CA LEU A 6 17.87 47.93 -25.61
C LEU A 6 17.40 46.60 -26.20
N LEU A 7 18.30 45.62 -26.26
CA LEU A 7 17.96 44.23 -26.56
C LEU A 7 17.42 43.57 -25.28
N PHE A 8 16.14 43.32 -25.20
CA PHE A 8 15.55 42.43 -24.18
C PHE A 8 15.83 40.98 -24.58
N LEU A 9 16.82 40.35 -23.93
CA LEU A 9 16.94 38.88 -23.93
C LEU A 9 15.85 38.31 -22.98
N PHE A 10 14.82 37.75 -23.58
CA PHE A 10 13.92 36.84 -22.88
C PHE A 10 14.66 35.53 -22.63
N PHE A 11 15.15 35.34 -21.40
CA PHE A 11 15.44 34.01 -20.90
C PHE A 11 14.12 33.30 -20.69
N SER A 12 13.71 32.47 -21.61
CA SER A 12 12.70 31.45 -21.36
C SER A 12 13.31 30.42 -20.40
N LEU A 13 13.12 30.61 -19.11
CA LEU A 13 13.24 29.53 -18.13
C LEU A 13 12.21 28.47 -18.53
N GLY A 14 12.68 27.43 -19.21
CA GLY A 14 11.92 26.24 -19.44
C GLY A 14 11.55 25.68 -18.08
N PHE A 15 10.28 25.76 -17.71
CA PHE A 15 9.73 24.99 -16.60
C PHE A 15 9.92 23.51 -16.96
N ILE A 16 10.92 22.88 -16.36
CA ILE A 16 11.02 21.43 -16.33
C ILE A 16 9.81 21.00 -15.52
N LYS A 17 8.78 20.50 -16.20
CA LYS A 17 7.64 19.88 -15.57
C LYS A 17 8.16 18.59 -14.94
N LEU A 18 8.44 18.61 -13.64
CA LEU A 18 8.66 17.39 -12.88
C LEU A 18 7.35 16.61 -12.95
N THR A 19 7.32 15.59 -13.78
CA THR A 19 6.24 14.61 -13.76
C THR A 19 6.49 13.74 -12.55
N ALA A 20 5.59 13.82 -11.56
CA ALA A 20 5.59 12.92 -10.42
C ALA A 20 5.33 11.50 -10.91
N ASP A 21 6.21 10.57 -10.55
CA ASP A 21 6.02 9.17 -10.89
C ASP A 21 5.38 8.41 -9.72
N THR A 22 4.52 7.49 -10.07
CA THR A 22 3.77 6.68 -9.10
C THR A 22 4.65 5.56 -8.57
N VAL A 23 4.95 5.59 -7.27
CA VAL A 23 5.62 4.50 -6.53
C VAL A 23 4.71 3.28 -6.41
N THR A 24 3.44 3.51 -6.09
CA THR A 24 2.38 2.50 -6.10
C THR A 24 1.03 3.16 -6.36
N PRO A 25 0.13 2.53 -7.14
CA PRO A 25 -1.20 3.08 -7.41
C PRO A 25 -2.14 3.01 -6.20
N GLN A 26 -1.77 2.26 -5.15
CA GLN A 26 -2.60 2.11 -3.95
C GLN A 26 -1.73 2.01 -2.71
N GLY A 27 -1.72 3.07 -1.92
CA GLY A 27 -0.97 3.12 -0.68
C GLY A 27 -1.26 4.38 0.13
N ALA A 28 -1.09 4.26 1.45
CA ALA A 28 -1.22 5.35 2.40
C ALA A 28 -0.27 5.17 3.58
N TRP A 29 -0.06 6.24 4.33
CA TRP A 29 0.63 6.24 5.61
C TRP A 29 0.11 7.32 6.56
N CYS A 30 0.23 7.04 7.85
CA CYS A 30 0.23 8.04 8.89
C CYS A 30 1.64 8.62 9.05
N TRP A 31 1.77 9.82 9.62
CA TRP A 31 3.09 10.48 9.76
C TRP A 31 3.76 10.25 11.11
N PHE A 32 3.21 9.44 12.01
CA PHE A 32 3.77 9.20 13.34
C PHE A 32 4.73 8.01 13.43
N ALA A 33 4.72 7.09 12.48
CA ALA A 33 5.65 5.98 12.39
C ALA A 33 6.78 6.31 11.39
N ASP A 34 8.01 6.43 11.87
CA ASP A 34 9.18 6.81 11.06
C ASP A 34 10.43 5.97 11.40
N PRO A 35 11.35 5.82 10.40
CA PRO A 35 11.27 6.25 9.01
C PRO A 35 10.34 5.34 8.18
N ARG A 36 9.35 5.92 7.49
CA ARG A 36 8.44 5.20 6.58
C ARG A 36 8.97 5.06 5.16
N ALA A 37 10.07 5.73 4.87
CA ALA A 37 10.93 5.50 3.73
C ALA A 37 12.38 5.69 4.13
N LEU A 38 13.31 5.05 3.43
CA LEU A 38 14.73 5.07 3.75
C LEU A 38 15.55 4.87 2.48
N HIS A 39 16.61 5.65 2.33
CA HIS A 39 17.64 5.42 1.30
C HIS A 39 18.86 4.78 1.93
N TYR A 40 19.35 3.70 1.35
CA TYR A 40 20.54 2.99 1.78
C TYR A 40 21.55 2.86 0.63
N GLU A 41 22.74 3.40 0.85
CA GLU A 41 23.84 3.31 -0.08
C GLU A 41 25.10 2.86 0.65
N THR A 42 25.82 1.89 0.08
CA THR A 42 27.12 1.48 0.61
C THR A 42 28.21 2.44 0.12
N PRO A 43 29.29 2.64 0.92
CA PRO A 43 30.38 3.56 0.52
C PRO A 43 31.05 3.24 -0.83
N ASP A 44 30.98 1.99 -1.27
CA ASP A 44 31.49 1.54 -2.56
C ASP A 44 30.45 1.61 -3.70
N GLY A 45 29.24 2.09 -3.41
CA GLY A 45 28.15 2.25 -4.37
C GLY A 45 27.57 0.95 -4.92
N ARG A 46 27.99 -0.23 -4.43
CA ARG A 46 27.48 -1.52 -4.92
C ARG A 46 26.03 -1.75 -4.55
N ILE A 47 25.58 -1.19 -3.44
CA ILE A 47 24.17 -1.14 -3.05
C ILE A 47 23.77 0.32 -3.04
N ASN A 48 22.75 0.66 -3.81
CA ASN A 48 22.16 2.00 -3.87
C ASN A 48 20.67 1.83 -4.07
N ARG A 49 19.88 1.88 -2.97
CA ARG A 49 18.47 1.54 -2.96
C ARG A 49 17.65 2.45 -2.08
N THR A 50 16.43 2.73 -2.51
CA THR A 50 15.40 3.41 -1.71
C THR A 50 14.26 2.46 -1.41
N PHE A 51 13.78 2.48 -0.17
CA PHE A 51 12.63 1.74 0.32
C PHE A 51 11.53 2.72 0.69
N VAL A 52 10.30 2.42 0.29
CA VAL A 52 9.11 3.21 0.64
C VAL A 52 8.04 2.26 1.16
N GLY A 53 7.61 2.44 2.42
CA GLY A 53 6.63 1.59 3.08
C GLY A 53 5.25 2.23 3.11
N TYR A 54 4.21 1.43 2.96
CA TYR A 54 2.82 1.89 2.94
C TYR A 54 1.87 0.75 3.28
N ILE A 55 0.61 1.12 3.46
CA ILE A 55 -0.50 0.19 3.65
C ILE A 55 -1.59 0.49 2.64
N ASP A 56 -2.27 -0.54 2.16
CA ASP A 56 -3.41 -0.38 1.26
C ASP A 56 -4.76 -0.52 1.99
N ILE A 57 -5.85 -0.20 1.29
CA ILE A 57 -7.21 -0.23 1.85
C ILE A 57 -7.68 -1.63 2.28
N HIS A 58 -7.00 -2.70 1.87
CA HIS A 58 -7.26 -4.07 2.30
C HIS A 58 -6.45 -4.45 3.55
N GLY A 59 -5.65 -3.53 4.07
CA GLY A 59 -4.79 -3.78 5.22
C GLY A 59 -3.54 -4.57 4.90
N ASN A 60 -3.12 -4.63 3.64
CA ASN A 60 -1.84 -5.22 3.27
C ASN A 60 -0.72 -4.25 3.56
N ILE A 61 0.25 -4.66 4.38
CA ILE A 61 1.49 -3.91 4.56
C ILE A 61 2.43 -4.27 3.42
N ARG A 62 2.87 -3.25 2.69
CA ARG A 62 3.74 -3.39 1.53
C ARG A 62 4.90 -2.41 1.60
N ALA A 63 5.95 -2.69 0.84
CA ALA A 63 7.02 -1.75 0.59
C ALA A 63 7.49 -1.86 -0.87
N MET A 64 7.87 -0.73 -1.44
CA MET A 64 8.60 -0.67 -2.69
C MET A 64 10.10 -0.60 -2.41
N GLN A 65 10.90 -1.37 -3.14
CA GLN A 65 12.35 -1.20 -3.28
C GLN A 65 12.65 -0.72 -4.70
N TYR A 66 13.39 0.38 -4.80
CA TYR A 66 13.98 0.81 -6.05
C TYR A 66 15.52 0.65 -5.97
N ASP A 67 16.07 -0.13 -6.88
CA ASP A 67 17.52 -0.33 -7.04
C ASP A 67 18.03 0.59 -8.14
N PHE A 68 18.81 1.63 -7.78
CA PHE A 68 19.32 2.62 -8.72
C PHE A 68 20.40 2.06 -9.66
N ASN A 69 21.14 1.03 -9.21
CA ASN A 69 22.16 0.39 -10.03
C ASN A 69 21.56 -0.47 -11.13
N GLN A 70 20.46 -1.16 -10.81
CA GLN A 70 19.75 -2.02 -11.76
C GLN A 70 18.57 -1.30 -12.43
N ARG A 71 18.19 -0.11 -11.97
CA ARG A 71 16.99 0.63 -12.39
C ARG A 71 15.74 -0.22 -12.30
N GLN A 72 15.63 -0.98 -11.21
CA GLN A 72 14.56 -1.94 -11.01
C GLN A 72 13.71 -1.58 -9.79
N GLN A 73 12.41 -1.55 -10.02
CA GLN A 73 11.41 -1.45 -8.95
C GLN A 73 10.88 -2.83 -8.61
N THR A 74 10.75 -3.11 -7.31
CA THR A 74 10.08 -4.31 -6.81
C THR A 74 9.15 -3.93 -5.66
N GLU A 75 7.89 -4.30 -5.77
CA GLU A 75 6.92 -4.18 -4.69
C GLU A 75 6.90 -5.48 -3.87
N VAL A 76 7.10 -5.36 -2.55
CA VAL A 76 7.20 -6.50 -1.62
C VAL A 76 5.98 -6.51 -0.71
N LEU A 77 5.31 -7.65 -0.62
CA LEU A 77 4.23 -7.91 0.32
C LEU A 77 4.84 -8.33 1.67
N ILE A 78 4.81 -7.43 2.65
CA ILE A 78 5.36 -7.68 3.99
C ILE A 78 4.39 -8.51 4.81
N ARG A 79 3.12 -8.08 4.89
CA ARG A 79 2.06 -8.80 5.59
C ARG A 79 0.71 -8.56 4.95
N SER A 80 0.01 -9.64 4.56
CA SER A 80 -1.33 -9.56 3.97
C SER A 80 -2.43 -9.42 5.02
N TYR A 81 -3.48 -8.67 4.68
CA TYR A 81 -4.72 -8.55 5.48
C TYR A 81 -4.47 -8.30 6.97
N PHE A 82 -3.58 -7.35 7.28
CA PHE A 82 -3.16 -7.09 8.65
C PHE A 82 -4.20 -6.27 9.42
N GLN A 83 -4.50 -5.07 8.95
CA GLN A 83 -5.56 -4.20 9.45
C GLN A 83 -5.71 -2.99 8.51
N PRO A 84 -6.89 -2.68 7.96
CA PRO A 84 -7.06 -1.60 7.00
C PRO A 84 -7.10 -0.22 7.67
N ASP A 85 -5.96 0.20 8.21
CA ASP A 85 -5.77 1.41 9.01
C ASP A 85 -4.40 2.03 8.68
N ASP A 86 -4.34 3.30 8.29
CA ASP A 86 -3.10 3.95 7.83
C ASP A 86 -2.05 4.13 8.93
N HIS A 87 -2.43 3.93 10.20
CA HIS A 87 -1.50 3.94 11.33
C HIS A 87 -0.53 2.75 11.35
N ASN A 88 -0.79 1.74 10.51
CA ASN A 88 -0.01 0.49 10.50
C ASN A 88 1.09 0.50 9.44
N ASN A 89 1.40 1.66 8.82
CA ASN A 89 2.50 1.73 7.87
C ASN A 89 3.81 1.25 8.51
N PRO A 90 4.64 0.50 7.75
CA PRO A 90 5.88 -0.05 8.25
C PRO A 90 6.96 1.03 8.42
N THR A 91 7.94 0.75 9.28
CA THR A 91 9.15 1.57 9.48
C THR A 91 10.40 0.76 9.25
N PHE A 92 11.44 1.41 8.75
CA PHE A 92 12.70 0.79 8.37
C PHE A 92 13.82 1.10 9.35
N LEU A 93 14.70 0.12 9.54
CA LEU A 93 15.93 0.28 10.31
C LEU A 93 17.07 -0.45 9.58
N THR A 94 18.18 0.25 9.31
CA THR A 94 19.40 -0.38 8.83
C THR A 94 20.16 -0.97 10.02
N LEU A 95 20.41 -2.27 9.98
CA LEU A 95 21.23 -2.97 10.97
C LEU A 95 22.73 -2.74 10.70
N PRO A 96 23.62 -2.95 11.70
CA PRO A 96 25.07 -2.76 11.52
C PRO A 96 25.70 -3.62 10.42
N ASP A 97 25.11 -4.76 10.10
CA ASP A 97 25.52 -5.65 9.00
C ASP A 97 24.93 -5.25 7.63
N GLY A 98 24.20 -4.13 7.57
CA GLY A 98 23.57 -3.60 6.37
C GLY A 98 22.23 -4.22 6.03
N ARG A 99 21.76 -5.23 6.77
CA ARG A 99 20.41 -5.78 6.57
C ARG A 99 19.36 -4.76 6.98
N ILE A 100 18.19 -4.85 6.37
CA ILE A 100 17.07 -3.96 6.63
C ILE A 100 16.05 -4.69 7.51
N MET A 101 15.78 -4.11 8.67
CA MET A 101 14.73 -4.55 9.59
C MET A 101 13.50 -3.67 9.42
N ILE A 102 12.32 -4.28 9.31
CA ILE A 102 11.05 -3.60 9.08
C ILE A 102 10.13 -3.90 10.25
N PHE A 103 9.74 -2.87 11.01
CA PHE A 103 8.78 -2.96 12.10
C PHE A 103 7.39 -2.53 11.66
N TYR A 104 6.36 -3.16 12.21
CA TYR A 104 4.96 -2.77 12.06
C TYR A 104 4.14 -3.27 13.25
N SER A 105 3.01 -2.61 13.50
CA SER A 105 2.06 -2.97 14.55
C SER A 105 0.65 -2.68 14.12
N ARG A 106 -0.31 -3.29 14.77
CA ARG A 106 -1.73 -2.92 14.63
C ARG A 106 -2.01 -1.62 15.40
N HIS A 107 -3.08 -0.94 15.03
CA HIS A 107 -3.49 0.27 15.72
C HIS A 107 -4.17 -0.09 17.05
N THR A 108 -3.38 -0.13 18.11
CA THR A 108 -3.81 -0.21 19.52
C THR A 108 -4.63 -1.42 19.96
N ASP A 109 -4.76 -2.46 19.18
CA ASP A 109 -5.53 -3.65 19.53
C ASP A 109 -4.68 -4.89 19.86
N GLU A 110 -3.36 -4.76 19.76
CA GLU A 110 -2.41 -5.80 20.18
C GLU A 110 -1.26 -5.21 21.01
N SER A 111 -0.74 -6.02 21.92
CA SER A 111 0.40 -5.67 22.77
C SER A 111 1.70 -6.28 22.22
N CYS A 112 1.99 -5.99 20.96
CA CYS A 112 3.19 -6.49 20.31
C CYS A 112 3.57 -5.65 19.08
N PHE A 113 4.83 -5.77 18.67
CA PHE A 113 5.30 -5.43 17.34
C PHE A 113 5.51 -6.71 16.53
N TYR A 114 5.37 -6.58 15.23
CA TYR A 114 5.85 -7.56 14.27
C TYR A 114 7.04 -6.97 13.53
N TYR A 115 7.95 -7.83 13.10
CA TYR A 115 9.07 -7.39 12.27
C TYR A 115 9.55 -8.51 11.35
N ARG A 116 10.18 -8.09 10.26
CA ARG A 116 10.91 -8.96 9.33
C ARG A 116 12.28 -8.35 9.04
N ILE A 117 13.26 -9.19 8.74
CA ILE A 117 14.63 -8.76 8.46
C ILE A 117 15.03 -9.31 7.09
N SER A 118 15.67 -8.48 6.26
CA SER A 118 16.22 -8.94 4.99
C SER A 118 17.38 -9.91 5.23
N GLN A 119 17.47 -10.96 4.40
CA GLN A 119 18.54 -11.95 4.53
C GLN A 119 19.85 -11.46 3.88
N MET A 120 19.74 -10.49 2.96
CA MET A 120 20.87 -9.84 2.31
C MET A 120 20.91 -8.36 2.69
N PRO A 121 22.13 -7.77 2.83
CA PRO A 121 22.28 -6.35 3.08
C PRO A 121 21.55 -5.50 2.04
N GLY A 122 20.81 -4.49 2.50
CA GLY A 122 20.12 -3.52 1.65
C GLY A 122 19.12 -4.12 0.68
N ASP A 123 18.54 -5.32 0.94
CA ASP A 123 17.67 -6.01 -0.02
C ASP A 123 16.40 -6.58 0.62
N ILE A 124 15.34 -5.76 0.65
CA ILE A 124 14.04 -6.19 1.21
C ILE A 124 13.31 -7.22 0.34
N THR A 125 13.78 -7.51 -0.87
CA THR A 125 13.25 -8.63 -1.66
C THR A 125 13.59 -9.99 -1.03
N THR A 126 14.54 -10.01 -0.09
CA THR A 126 15.01 -11.21 0.63
C THR A 126 14.50 -11.30 2.07
N LEU A 127 13.35 -10.70 2.40
CA LEU A 127 12.80 -10.74 3.75
C LEU A 127 12.63 -12.17 4.27
N GLY A 128 13.18 -12.42 5.46
CA GLY A 128 13.01 -13.65 6.21
C GLY A 128 11.61 -13.83 6.80
N CYS A 129 11.49 -14.77 7.75
CA CYS A 129 10.25 -15.03 8.47
C CYS A 129 9.79 -13.79 9.25
N GLU A 130 8.48 -13.73 9.53
CA GLU A 130 7.93 -12.77 10.47
C GLU A 130 8.25 -13.18 11.90
N HIS A 131 8.65 -12.22 12.71
CA HIS A 131 8.86 -12.36 14.14
C HIS A 131 7.91 -11.45 14.90
N ARG A 132 7.62 -11.83 16.14
CA ARG A 132 6.77 -11.08 17.06
C ARG A 132 7.59 -10.67 18.28
N LEU A 133 7.46 -9.41 18.69
CA LEU A 133 8.04 -8.85 19.90
C LEU A 133 6.88 -8.44 20.82
N ASP A 134 6.62 -9.24 21.85
CA ASP A 134 5.58 -8.94 22.83
C ASP A 134 5.97 -7.79 23.74
N THR A 135 5.00 -6.95 24.08
CA THR A 135 5.12 -5.82 24.99
C THR A 135 4.02 -5.89 26.05
N PRO A 136 4.20 -5.28 27.25
CA PRO A 136 3.16 -5.33 28.28
C PRO A 136 1.93 -4.45 27.98
N ASN A 137 2.00 -3.60 26.96
CA ASN A 137 0.97 -2.62 26.60
C ASN A 137 0.77 -2.55 25.10
N ASN A 138 -0.38 -2.04 24.67
CA ASN A 138 -0.68 -1.81 23.26
C ASN A 138 0.38 -0.96 22.59
N THR A 139 0.60 -1.22 21.32
CA THR A 139 1.66 -0.61 20.51
C THR A 139 1.09 0.10 19.28
N THR A 140 1.66 1.27 18.96
CA THR A 140 1.40 2.00 17.72
C THR A 140 2.58 2.92 17.41
N TYR A 141 2.89 3.12 16.13
CA TYR A 141 3.90 4.05 15.64
C TYR A 141 5.33 3.70 16.06
N PRO A 142 5.89 2.56 15.63
CA PRO A 142 7.28 2.24 15.88
C PRO A 142 8.22 3.28 15.27
N SER A 143 9.23 3.69 16.02
CA SER A 143 10.31 4.59 15.61
C SER A 143 11.63 4.03 16.14
N PRO A 144 12.33 3.20 15.36
CA PRO A 144 13.55 2.52 15.77
C PRO A 144 14.80 3.36 15.49
N PHE A 145 15.81 3.25 16.35
CA PHE A 145 17.13 3.90 16.21
C PHE A 145 18.26 2.94 16.59
N ILE A 146 19.38 3.04 15.88
CA ILE A 146 20.71 2.56 16.32
C ILE A 146 21.60 3.79 16.35
N LEU A 147 22.30 3.98 17.46
CA LEU A 147 23.10 5.18 17.71
C LEU A 147 24.59 4.85 17.72
N ALA A 148 25.42 5.77 17.25
CA ALA A 148 26.86 5.54 17.12
C ALA A 148 27.56 5.26 18.46
N ASP A 149 27.06 5.83 19.55
CA ASP A 149 27.61 5.63 20.90
C ASP A 149 27.15 4.31 21.53
N ASP A 150 26.13 3.64 20.95
CA ASP A 150 25.68 2.30 21.31
C ASP A 150 25.22 1.51 20.07
N PRO A 151 26.16 1.08 19.21
CA PRO A 151 25.84 0.41 17.94
C PRO A 151 25.38 -1.05 18.11
N THR A 152 25.35 -1.53 19.35
CA THR A 152 25.02 -2.92 19.69
C THR A 152 23.57 -3.11 20.12
N HIS A 153 22.78 -2.04 20.17
CA HIS A 153 21.40 -2.09 20.61
C HIS A 153 20.47 -1.28 19.69
N ILE A 154 19.19 -1.64 19.70
CA ILE A 154 18.12 -0.91 19.06
C ILE A 154 17.32 -0.17 20.12
N TYR A 155 17.13 1.14 19.95
CA TYR A 155 16.23 1.95 20.75
C TYR A 155 14.91 2.08 19.99
N LEU A 156 13.83 1.52 20.56
CA LEU A 156 12.51 1.58 19.94
C LEU A 156 11.63 2.54 20.74
N CYS A 157 11.15 3.58 20.06
CA CYS A 157 10.19 4.54 20.60
C CYS A 157 8.82 4.30 19.96
N TRP A 158 7.73 4.48 20.73
CA TRP A 158 6.37 4.29 20.22
C TRP A 158 5.30 4.96 21.11
N ARG A 159 4.05 4.95 20.69
CA ARG A 159 2.90 5.24 21.54
C ARG A 159 2.50 3.94 22.25
N GLY A 160 2.74 3.85 23.56
CA GLY A 160 2.64 2.62 24.33
C GLY A 160 1.90 2.77 25.65
N ILE A 161 2.63 2.74 26.77
CA ILE A 161 2.07 2.75 28.12
C ILE A 161 1.08 3.91 28.30
N ASN A 162 -0.17 3.61 28.66
CA ASN A 162 -1.24 4.59 28.85
C ASN A 162 -1.44 5.53 27.64
N TRP A 163 -1.15 5.05 26.42
CA TRP A 163 -1.20 5.84 25.18
C TRP A 163 -0.19 7.00 25.13
N HIS A 164 0.85 6.92 25.92
CA HIS A 164 1.88 7.95 26.01
C HIS A 164 3.17 7.51 25.29
N PRO A 165 4.05 8.48 24.99
CA PRO A 165 5.39 8.21 24.49
C PRO A 165 6.12 7.22 25.39
N THR A 166 6.63 6.16 24.79
CA THR A 166 7.25 5.02 25.45
C THR A 166 8.54 4.64 24.72
N ILE A 167 9.53 4.13 25.45
CA ILE A 167 10.79 3.65 24.91
C ILE A 167 11.20 2.31 25.51
N ALA A 168 11.86 1.47 24.71
CA ALA A 168 12.61 0.31 25.17
C ALA A 168 13.94 0.19 24.43
N ARG A 169 14.91 -0.50 25.03
CA ARG A 169 16.13 -0.92 24.38
C ARG A 169 16.03 -2.42 24.06
N LEU A 170 16.35 -2.76 22.82
CA LEU A 170 16.33 -4.12 22.32
C LEU A 170 17.76 -4.57 22.02
N SER A 171 18.00 -5.89 22.13
CA SER A 171 19.20 -6.50 21.56
C SER A 171 19.22 -6.36 20.03
N LEU A 172 20.38 -6.44 19.41
CA LEU A 172 20.47 -6.77 17.99
C LEU A 172 19.87 -8.15 17.71
N PRO A 173 19.45 -8.45 16.46
CA PRO A 173 18.99 -9.78 16.08
C PRO A 173 20.06 -10.84 16.33
N ASN A 174 19.67 -11.95 16.96
CA ASN A 174 20.51 -13.13 17.10
C ASN A 174 20.58 -13.96 15.80
N ALA A 175 21.18 -15.14 15.85
CA ALA A 175 21.30 -16.04 14.70
C ALA A 175 19.97 -16.53 14.12
N ASP A 176 18.89 -16.48 14.91
CA ASP A 176 17.52 -16.81 14.49
C ASP A 176 16.71 -15.57 14.10
N ASP A 177 17.35 -14.42 13.90
CA ASP A 177 16.75 -13.11 13.65
C ASP A 177 15.79 -12.60 14.76
N LYS A 178 15.95 -13.08 16.00
CA LYS A 178 15.14 -12.68 17.15
C LYS A 178 15.80 -11.57 17.95
N VAL A 179 15.00 -10.57 18.33
CA VAL A 179 15.37 -9.50 19.25
C VAL A 179 14.66 -9.66 20.59
N ASN A 180 15.25 -9.18 21.67
CA ASN A 180 14.68 -9.20 23.01
C ASN A 180 14.68 -7.80 23.61
N ILE A 181 13.68 -7.49 24.46
CA ILE A 181 13.69 -6.29 25.28
C ILE A 181 14.72 -6.49 26.41
N GLU A 182 15.72 -5.63 26.48
CA GLU A 182 16.76 -5.68 27.51
C GLU A 182 16.48 -4.76 28.69
N TRP A 183 15.86 -3.59 28.40
CA TRP A 183 15.32 -2.72 29.43
C TRP A 183 14.07 -1.97 28.95
N GLY A 184 13.26 -1.55 29.93
CA GLY A 184 11.96 -0.96 29.66
C GLY A 184 10.89 -2.04 29.44
N PRO A 185 9.77 -1.71 28.77
CA PRO A 185 9.44 -0.37 28.29
C PRO A 185 9.22 0.64 29.41
N TYR A 186 9.63 1.90 29.18
CA TYR A 186 9.42 3.01 30.09
C TYR A 186 8.53 4.08 29.44
N GLN A 187 7.53 4.55 30.18
CA GLN A 187 6.75 5.72 29.80
C GLN A 187 7.60 6.99 30.00
N LEU A 188 7.75 7.80 28.95
CA LEU A 188 8.62 8.97 28.97
C LEU A 188 7.98 10.17 29.70
N VAL A 189 6.72 10.45 29.37
CA VAL A 189 5.97 11.57 29.93
C VAL A 189 4.59 11.12 30.39
N GLN A 190 4.07 11.77 31.42
CA GLN A 190 2.67 11.69 31.83
C GLN A 190 2.04 13.07 31.62
N SER A 191 1.14 13.14 30.64
CA SER A 191 0.41 14.38 30.35
C SER A 191 -0.91 14.43 31.10
N THR A 192 -1.37 15.65 31.37
CA THR A 192 -2.74 15.91 31.85
C THR A 192 -3.78 15.75 30.73
N GLY A 193 -3.36 15.81 29.46
CA GLY A 193 -4.22 15.61 28.30
C GLY A 193 -4.32 14.15 27.87
N SER A 194 -5.33 13.85 27.07
CA SER A 194 -5.60 12.54 26.52
C SER A 194 -4.76 12.28 25.27
N ARG A 195 -4.08 11.13 25.21
CA ARG A 195 -3.36 10.65 24.03
C ARG A 195 -2.33 11.67 23.50
N PRO A 196 -1.26 12.01 24.24
CA PRO A 196 -0.21 12.86 23.69
C PRO A 196 0.48 12.18 22.51
N TYR A 197 0.65 12.92 21.42
CA TYR A 197 1.31 12.44 20.21
C TYR A 197 2.75 12.90 20.17
N ALA A 198 3.67 12.04 19.77
CA ALA A 198 5.10 12.34 19.72
C ALA A 198 5.71 12.03 18.35
N LYS A 199 6.71 12.84 17.99
CA LYS A 199 7.62 12.60 16.86
C LYS A 199 9.04 12.48 17.40
N TYR A 200 9.80 11.57 16.79
CA TYR A 200 11.16 11.25 17.22
C TYR A 200 12.16 11.49 16.11
N ALA A 201 13.39 11.80 16.49
CA ALA A 201 14.58 11.87 15.65
C ALA A 201 15.81 11.59 16.51
N SER A 202 17.01 11.57 15.93
CA SER A 202 18.23 11.43 16.70
C SER A 202 19.33 12.35 16.19
N ASP A 203 20.36 12.57 16.99
CA ASP A 203 21.61 13.20 16.55
C ASP A 203 22.57 12.19 15.88
N GLY A 204 22.13 10.94 15.74
CA GLY A 204 22.93 9.83 15.23
C GLY A 204 24.02 9.34 16.19
N LYS A 205 24.13 9.92 17.39
CA LYS A 205 25.18 9.61 18.37
C LYS A 205 24.63 9.04 19.67
N GLY A 206 24.19 9.89 20.60
CA GLY A 206 23.77 9.48 21.92
C GLY A 206 22.46 10.12 22.39
N LYS A 207 21.76 10.86 21.52
CA LYS A 207 20.52 11.56 21.86
C LYS A 207 19.37 11.19 20.93
N ILE A 208 18.22 10.90 21.54
CA ILE A 208 16.95 10.75 20.83
C ILE A 208 16.10 11.96 21.17
N TYR A 209 15.86 12.81 20.18
CA TYR A 209 14.96 13.96 20.28
C TYR A 209 13.53 13.49 20.24
N PHE A 210 12.66 14.08 21.04
CA PHE A 210 11.24 13.93 20.84
C PHE A 210 10.48 15.22 21.14
N THR A 211 9.56 15.52 20.27
CA THR A 211 8.59 16.60 20.43
C THR A 211 7.21 16.00 20.55
N TYR A 212 6.39 16.55 21.43
CA TYR A 212 5.11 15.95 21.77
C TYR A 212 4.10 17.01 22.19
N THR A 213 2.81 16.64 22.13
CA THR A 213 1.70 17.52 22.49
C THR A 213 1.13 17.18 23.86
N THR A 214 0.34 18.08 24.44
CA THR A 214 -0.41 17.79 25.68
C THR A 214 -1.35 16.59 25.45
N GLY A 215 -2.01 16.54 24.29
CA GLY A 215 -2.91 15.46 23.90
C GLY A 215 -3.27 15.55 22.43
N HIS A 216 -4.32 14.83 22.02
CA HIS A 216 -4.84 14.92 20.66
C HIS A 216 -5.48 16.30 20.43
N PRO A 217 -5.16 17.02 19.35
CA PRO A 217 -5.64 18.39 19.14
C PRO A 217 -7.16 18.51 18.99
N ASP A 218 -7.86 17.45 18.59
CA ASP A 218 -9.33 17.47 18.57
C ASP A 218 -9.94 17.47 19.96
N ASN A 219 -9.24 16.94 20.96
CA ASN A 219 -9.71 16.83 22.34
C ASN A 219 -9.17 17.95 23.26
N GLU A 220 -7.96 18.49 22.95
CA GLU A 220 -7.26 19.45 23.78
C GLU A 220 -7.36 20.86 23.20
N SER A 221 -7.74 21.85 24.05
CA SER A 221 -7.77 23.27 23.70
C SER A 221 -7.51 24.13 24.96
N PRO A 222 -6.41 24.85 25.04
CA PRO A 222 -5.25 24.82 24.13
C PRO A 222 -4.53 23.47 24.17
N ASN A 223 -3.78 23.16 23.10
CA ASN A 223 -2.92 21.99 23.03
C ASN A 223 -1.46 22.47 22.92
N PHE A 224 -0.69 22.32 23.97
CA PHE A 224 0.69 22.81 24.01
C PHE A 224 1.61 21.85 23.25
N LEU A 225 2.73 22.39 22.78
CA LEU A 225 3.82 21.63 22.15
C LEU A 225 5.06 21.69 23.04
N TYR A 226 5.69 20.55 23.22
CA TYR A 226 6.86 20.35 24.09
C TYR A 226 8.00 19.72 23.31
N PHE A 227 9.23 19.87 23.84
CA PHE A 227 10.43 19.22 23.34
C PHE A 227 11.30 18.74 24.50
N ASN A 228 11.80 17.52 24.38
CA ASN A 228 12.87 16.97 25.21
C ASN A 228 13.77 16.09 24.35
N TYR A 229 14.89 15.66 24.89
CA TYR A 229 15.63 14.55 24.34
C TYR A 229 15.97 13.55 25.44
N ILE A 230 16.21 12.30 25.02
CA ILE A 230 16.68 11.22 25.85
C ILE A 230 18.19 11.13 25.63
N ASP A 231 18.95 11.22 26.70
CA ASP A 231 20.39 10.91 26.70
C ASP A 231 20.55 9.42 27.04
N ILE A 232 21.11 8.64 26.11
CA ILE A 232 21.23 7.19 26.30
C ILE A 232 22.31 6.78 27.30
N HIS A 233 23.27 7.68 27.61
CA HIS A 233 24.36 7.42 28.60
C HIS A 233 23.87 7.55 30.03
N THR A 234 23.03 8.58 30.29
CA THR A 234 22.50 8.86 31.61
C THR A 234 21.11 8.29 31.84
N LEU A 235 20.44 7.85 30.79
CA LEU A 235 19.03 7.42 30.78
C LEU A 235 18.10 8.49 31.38
N THR A 236 18.35 9.75 31.03
CA THR A 236 17.58 10.89 31.50
C THR A 236 16.88 11.60 30.40
N LEU A 237 15.68 12.12 30.70
CA LEU A 237 15.04 13.17 29.91
C LEU A 237 15.70 14.49 30.23
N GLN A 238 16.13 15.18 29.20
CA GLN A 238 16.77 16.48 29.30
C GLN A 238 15.98 17.53 28.50
N ASP A 239 16.04 18.79 28.93
CA ASP A 239 15.53 19.90 28.15
C ASP A 239 16.49 20.26 27.00
N VAL A 240 16.09 21.18 26.14
CA VAL A 240 16.90 21.60 24.98
C VAL A 240 18.27 22.16 25.35
N CYS A 241 18.47 22.61 26.59
CA CYS A 241 19.74 23.13 27.12
C CYS A 241 20.63 22.03 27.75
N GLY A 242 20.17 20.78 27.81
CA GLY A 242 20.92 19.70 28.46
C GLY A 242 20.71 19.56 29.95
N ARG A 243 19.74 20.28 30.55
CA ARG A 243 19.39 20.12 31.97
C ARG A 243 18.61 18.83 32.16
N GLU A 244 19.07 17.95 33.02
CA GLU A 244 18.39 16.73 33.41
C GLU A 244 17.09 17.05 34.16
N LEU A 245 15.98 16.45 33.72
CA LEU A 245 14.65 16.64 34.28
C LEU A 245 14.16 15.41 35.03
N GLN A 246 14.38 14.22 34.46
CA GLN A 246 13.85 12.96 34.97
C GLN A 246 14.65 11.78 34.44
N HIS A 247 15.03 10.85 35.35
CA HIS A 247 15.57 9.55 34.95
C HIS A 247 14.42 8.65 34.49
N ILE A 248 14.49 8.12 33.28
CA ILE A 248 13.35 7.41 32.62
C ILE A 248 12.87 6.18 33.40
N ALA A 249 13.76 5.46 34.07
CA ALA A 249 13.42 4.29 34.90
C ALA A 249 12.78 4.65 36.25
N LYS A 250 12.82 5.94 36.66
CA LYS A 250 12.20 6.40 37.92
C LYS A 250 10.73 6.86 37.72
N GLY A 251 10.23 6.73 36.53
CA GLY A 251 8.87 7.10 36.15
C GLY A 251 8.81 8.25 35.15
N PRO A 252 7.62 8.56 34.60
CA PRO A 252 7.44 9.57 33.57
C PRO A 252 7.59 11.01 34.09
N LEU A 253 8.12 11.89 33.25
CA LEU A 253 8.09 13.32 33.51
C LEU A 253 6.62 13.80 33.49
N GLN A 254 6.18 14.45 34.56
CA GLN A 254 4.84 15.01 34.66
C GLN A 254 4.76 16.32 33.85
N VAL A 255 3.89 16.40 32.85
CA VAL A 255 3.72 17.61 32.04
C VAL A 255 2.30 18.16 32.19
N SER A 256 2.19 19.48 32.19
CA SER A 256 0.95 20.18 32.47
C SER A 256 0.84 21.51 31.70
N LYS A 257 -0.38 21.96 31.49
CA LYS A 257 -0.69 23.30 30.94
C LYS A 257 -0.77 24.40 32.01
N LEU A 258 -0.53 24.06 33.28
CA LEU A 258 -0.60 25.03 34.37
C LEU A 258 0.56 26.03 34.28
N SER A 259 0.33 27.25 34.74
CA SER A 259 1.32 28.34 34.68
C SER A 259 2.62 28.01 35.39
N ASN A 260 2.54 27.37 36.57
CA ASN A 260 3.74 26.95 37.31
C ASN A 260 4.64 25.95 36.56
N TYR A 261 4.04 25.09 35.70
CA TYR A 261 4.84 24.21 34.85
C TYR A 261 5.55 25.02 33.75
N VAL A 262 4.84 25.94 33.09
CA VAL A 262 5.41 26.81 32.05
C VAL A 262 6.56 27.66 32.63
N GLU A 263 6.40 28.18 33.83
CA GLU A 263 7.43 28.98 34.53
C GLU A 263 8.65 28.15 34.92
N ASN A 264 8.46 26.91 35.41
CA ASN A 264 9.54 26.05 35.88
C ASN A 264 10.29 25.34 34.72
N TYR A 265 9.65 25.13 33.58
CA TYR A 265 10.20 24.36 32.43
C TYR A 265 10.13 25.14 31.10
N PRO A 266 10.55 26.43 31.06
CA PRO A 266 10.37 27.26 29.86
C PRO A 266 11.14 26.75 28.64
N THR A 267 12.24 26.01 28.85
CA THR A 267 13.08 25.42 27.78
C THR A 267 12.49 24.13 27.20
N THR A 268 11.60 23.46 27.91
CA THR A 268 10.82 22.32 27.42
C THR A 268 9.59 22.77 26.62
N ILE A 269 9.06 23.95 26.88
CA ILE A 269 7.87 24.48 26.20
C ILE A 269 8.26 25.08 24.85
N VAL A 270 7.80 24.49 23.77
CA VAL A 270 7.96 25.03 22.42
C VAL A 270 6.87 26.04 22.11
N ASP A 271 5.62 25.70 22.39
CA ASP A 271 4.48 26.57 22.15
C ASP A 271 3.38 26.36 23.22
N ALA A 272 3.08 27.41 23.96
CA ALA A 272 2.00 27.46 24.96
C ALA A 272 0.90 28.46 24.59
N THR A 273 0.74 28.77 23.30
CA THR A 273 -0.30 29.69 22.82
C THR A 273 -1.69 29.05 22.93
N ALA A 274 -2.72 29.88 22.74
CA ALA A 274 -4.12 29.43 22.82
C ALA A 274 -4.58 28.50 21.68
N TYR A 275 -3.69 28.17 20.76
CA TYR A 275 -3.99 27.31 19.63
C TYR A 275 -4.04 25.82 20.03
N ARG A 276 -4.60 25.01 19.12
CA ARG A 276 -4.48 23.54 19.13
C ARG A 276 -3.26 23.18 18.31
N ASN A 277 -2.09 23.04 18.95
CA ASN A 277 -0.87 22.70 18.22
C ASN A 277 -0.83 21.22 17.84
N TRP A 278 -0.29 20.93 16.66
CA TRP A 278 0.04 19.56 16.28
C TRP A 278 1.43 19.49 15.64
N VAL A 279 2.07 18.34 15.78
CA VAL A 279 3.44 18.10 15.32
C VAL A 279 3.48 17.23 14.07
N TRP A 280 4.39 17.59 13.16
CA TRP A 280 4.65 16.81 11.93
C TRP A 280 6.01 16.12 11.97
N GLN A 281 7.06 16.80 12.39
CA GLN A 281 8.41 16.25 12.40
C GLN A 281 9.31 17.06 13.33
N VAL A 282 10.36 16.43 13.84
CA VAL A 282 11.51 17.07 14.49
C VAL A 282 12.77 16.58 13.82
N VAL A 283 13.73 17.48 13.58
CA VAL A 283 15.05 17.14 13.00
C VAL A 283 16.13 18.03 13.61
N PRO A 284 17.40 17.62 13.59
CA PRO A 284 18.52 18.54 13.80
C PRO A 284 18.50 19.65 12.76
N GLY A 285 18.68 20.89 13.19
CA GLY A 285 18.68 22.06 12.34
C GLY A 285 20.04 22.77 12.33
N TYR A 286 20.02 24.08 12.13
CA TYR A 286 21.23 24.91 12.14
C TYR A 286 22.02 24.72 13.44
N LYS A 287 23.34 24.50 13.31
CA LYS A 287 24.26 24.28 14.44
C LYS A 287 23.88 23.04 15.30
N GLY A 288 23.10 22.10 14.77
CA GLY A 288 22.62 20.95 15.50
C GLY A 288 21.47 21.26 16.49
N TYR A 289 20.94 22.47 16.50
CA TYR A 289 19.77 22.81 17.31
C TYR A 289 18.50 22.19 16.71
N PRO A 290 17.56 21.73 17.54
CA PRO A 290 16.33 21.13 17.02
C PRO A 290 15.46 22.15 16.31
N GLN A 291 14.82 21.70 15.21
CA GLN A 291 13.73 22.38 14.54
C GLN A 291 12.53 21.45 14.37
N ILE A 292 11.34 22.02 14.44
CA ILE A 292 10.08 21.28 14.54
C ILE A 292 9.10 21.84 13.51
N ALA A 293 8.60 20.95 12.63
CA ALA A 293 7.45 21.23 11.79
C ALA A 293 6.16 21.08 12.62
N MET A 294 5.38 22.12 12.71
CA MET A 294 4.16 22.15 13.51
C MET A 294 3.02 22.87 12.82
N THR A 295 1.81 22.52 13.22
CA THR A 295 0.59 23.24 12.80
C THR A 295 -0.03 23.93 14.00
N ARG A 296 -0.35 25.23 13.87
CA ARG A 296 -1.26 25.92 14.76
C ARG A 296 -2.67 25.88 14.19
N ILE A 297 -3.59 25.31 14.94
CA ILE A 297 -4.98 25.14 14.57
C ILE A 297 -5.83 26.05 15.45
N SER A 298 -6.76 26.79 14.85
CA SER A 298 -7.67 27.67 15.60
C SER A 298 -8.53 26.87 16.59
N THR A 299 -9.01 27.52 17.62
CA THR A 299 -9.84 26.89 18.67
C THR A 299 -11.11 26.27 18.10
N ASP A 300 -11.69 26.86 17.03
CA ASP A 300 -12.84 26.35 16.29
C ASP A 300 -12.50 25.32 15.22
N LYS A 301 -11.22 24.92 15.08
CA LYS A 301 -10.68 23.93 14.15
C LYS A 301 -10.80 24.29 12.65
N LYS A 302 -11.18 25.52 12.30
CA LYS A 302 -11.44 25.90 10.89
C LYS A 302 -10.19 26.39 10.16
N SER A 303 -9.22 26.95 10.87
CA SER A 303 -8.01 27.52 10.29
C SER A 303 -6.78 26.80 10.79
N HIS A 304 -6.02 26.26 9.86
CA HIS A 304 -4.76 25.60 10.11
C HIS A 304 -3.63 26.40 9.48
N ASN A 305 -2.52 26.58 10.18
CA ASN A 305 -1.36 27.33 9.71
C ASN A 305 -0.09 26.57 10.02
N TYR A 306 0.78 26.40 9.03
CA TYR A 306 2.08 25.77 9.19
C TYR A 306 3.10 26.72 9.76
N TYR A 307 3.86 26.21 10.73
CA TYR A 307 4.95 26.92 11.40
C TYR A 307 6.19 26.05 11.47
N LEU A 308 7.34 26.71 11.45
CA LEU A 308 8.62 26.11 11.81
C LEU A 308 9.03 26.68 13.17
N ALA A 309 9.13 25.83 14.20
CA ALA A 309 9.73 26.20 15.48
C ALA A 309 11.21 25.85 15.46
N ARG A 310 12.07 26.76 15.91
CA ARG A 310 13.53 26.59 16.01
C ARG A 310 14.03 26.99 17.39
N TRP A 311 14.96 26.21 17.91
CA TRP A 311 15.77 26.64 19.04
C TRP A 311 16.95 27.45 18.51
N ASN A 312 17.13 28.69 19.02
CA ASN A 312 18.20 29.58 18.55
C ASN A 312 19.41 29.62 19.52
N GLY A 313 19.44 28.74 20.53
CA GLY A 313 20.44 28.72 21.60
C GLY A 313 19.96 29.42 22.88
N HIS A 314 18.87 30.20 22.83
CA HIS A 314 18.34 30.95 23.97
C HIS A 314 16.84 30.77 24.16
N ALA A 315 16.09 30.70 23.07
CA ALA A 315 14.63 30.58 23.09
C ALA A 315 14.10 29.84 21.86
N TRP A 316 12.88 29.30 21.98
CA TRP A 316 12.12 28.80 20.85
C TRP A 316 11.52 29.95 20.05
N THR A 317 11.91 30.08 18.79
CA THR A 317 11.30 30.97 17.80
C THR A 317 10.30 30.20 16.95
N LYS A 318 9.18 30.84 16.56
CA LYS A 318 8.13 30.23 15.73
C LYS A 318 7.92 31.08 14.49
N HIS A 319 8.18 30.52 13.32
CA HIS A 319 8.13 31.20 12.02
C HIS A 319 6.93 30.69 11.25
N HIS A 320 6.03 31.60 10.88
CA HIS A 320 4.88 31.26 10.04
C HIS A 320 5.37 30.93 8.62
N ILE A 321 4.97 29.79 8.09
CA ILE A 321 5.31 29.39 6.72
C ILE A 321 4.18 29.77 5.77
N THR A 322 2.98 29.21 6.00
CA THR A 322 1.85 29.43 5.12
C THR A 322 0.55 28.94 5.77
N HIS A 323 -0.56 29.33 5.18
CA HIS A 323 -1.88 28.82 5.55
C HIS A 323 -2.03 27.37 5.01
N ALA A 324 -2.38 26.45 5.90
CA ALA A 324 -2.52 25.03 5.61
C ALA A 324 -3.93 24.60 5.17
N GLY A 325 -4.85 25.56 5.02
CA GLY A 325 -6.26 25.28 4.78
C GLY A 325 -7.04 25.02 6.07
N GLY A 326 -7.92 24.05 6.04
CA GLY A 326 -8.60 23.46 7.18
C GLY A 326 -8.28 21.97 7.25
N HIS A 327 -9.20 21.16 7.77
CA HIS A 327 -9.04 19.72 7.67
C HIS A 327 -9.13 19.28 6.19
N PHE A 328 -8.34 18.29 5.81
CA PHE A 328 -8.20 17.89 4.40
C PHE A 328 -9.00 16.63 4.03
N HIS A 329 -9.55 15.94 5.02
CA HIS A 329 -10.37 14.75 4.80
C HIS A 329 -11.64 15.08 4.00
N GLN A 330 -12.09 14.14 3.20
CA GLN A 330 -13.31 14.28 2.42
C GLN A 330 -14.55 13.72 3.14
N SER A 331 -14.37 13.02 4.27
CA SER A 331 -15.46 12.63 5.16
C SER A 331 -15.79 13.74 6.16
N PRO A 332 -17.06 14.13 6.33
CA PRO A 332 -17.44 15.26 7.16
C PRO A 332 -17.32 14.99 8.67
N ASP A 333 -17.40 13.73 9.12
CA ASP A 333 -17.54 13.36 10.52
C ASP A 333 -16.25 12.89 11.19
N ILE A 334 -15.08 13.19 10.58
CA ILE A 334 -13.77 12.84 11.12
C ILE A 334 -13.23 13.95 12.00
N GLU A 335 -12.22 13.62 12.81
CA GLU A 335 -11.41 14.56 13.58
C GLU A 335 -10.90 15.72 12.68
N HIS A 336 -11.23 16.96 13.05
CA HIS A 336 -11.07 18.13 12.18
C HIS A 336 -9.69 18.79 12.27
N CYS A 337 -8.79 18.27 13.10
CA CYS A 337 -7.46 18.83 13.26
C CYS A 337 -6.41 18.24 12.30
N TYR A 338 -6.81 17.36 11.37
CA TYR A 338 -5.90 16.79 10.37
C TYR A 338 -5.64 17.79 9.24
N SER A 339 -4.39 18.26 9.13
CA SER A 339 -3.90 19.06 8.01
C SER A 339 -3.29 18.17 6.92
N ALA A 340 -3.02 18.74 5.75
CA ALA A 340 -2.51 17.97 4.61
C ALA A 340 -1.03 17.58 4.72
N GLY A 341 -0.23 18.26 5.54
CA GLY A 341 1.09 17.77 5.94
C GLY A 341 2.28 18.67 5.64
N MET A 342 3.35 18.44 6.40
CA MET A 342 4.66 19.07 6.27
C MET A 342 5.77 18.02 6.36
N SER A 343 6.93 18.33 5.77
CA SER A 343 8.18 17.58 6.01
C SER A 343 9.38 18.51 6.04
N LEU A 344 10.36 18.14 6.85
CA LEU A 344 11.65 18.82 6.97
C LEU A 344 12.74 17.95 6.37
N ASP A 345 13.79 18.59 5.87
CA ASP A 345 14.98 17.93 5.36
C ASP A 345 16.07 17.98 6.44
N GLU A 346 16.47 16.84 6.96
CA GLU A 346 17.52 16.75 7.98
C GLU A 346 18.92 17.13 7.43
N THR A 347 19.09 17.07 6.10
CA THR A 347 20.35 17.42 5.41
C THR A 347 20.37 18.88 4.94
N ASP A 348 19.19 19.53 4.85
CA ASP A 348 19.05 20.95 4.49
C ASP A 348 18.14 21.67 5.49
N PRO A 349 18.68 22.22 6.59
CA PRO A 349 17.88 22.92 7.61
C PRO A 349 17.09 24.13 7.09
N SER A 350 17.35 24.56 5.89
CA SER A 350 16.65 25.69 5.25
C SER A 350 15.39 25.25 4.49
N ALA A 351 15.23 23.96 4.19
CA ALA A 351 14.15 23.44 3.37
C ALA A 351 12.94 22.98 4.20
N VAL A 352 11.75 23.47 3.84
CA VAL A 352 10.45 23.05 4.43
C VAL A 352 9.50 22.72 3.29
N TYR A 353 8.92 21.53 3.33
CA TYR A 353 7.96 21.06 2.33
C TYR A 353 6.57 21.06 2.94
N CYS A 354 5.61 21.71 2.28
CA CYS A 354 4.25 21.84 2.78
C CYS A 354 3.25 21.43 1.72
N SER A 355 2.22 20.70 2.13
CA SER A 355 1.02 20.50 1.32
C SER A 355 0.06 21.67 1.54
N VAL A 356 -0.18 22.46 0.49
CA VAL A 356 -0.86 23.74 0.56
C VAL A 356 -2.05 23.77 -0.39
N PRO A 357 -3.24 24.25 0.04
CA PRO A 357 -4.38 24.37 -0.85
C PRO A 357 -4.16 25.53 -1.85
N ILE A 358 -4.19 25.20 -3.14
CA ILE A 358 -3.98 26.15 -4.25
C ILE A 358 -5.15 26.04 -5.24
N GLU A 359 -5.63 27.19 -5.71
CA GLU A 359 -6.57 27.25 -6.82
C GLU A 359 -5.84 27.02 -8.15
N GLY A 360 -6.30 26.05 -8.92
CA GLY A 360 -5.68 25.68 -10.18
C GLY A 360 -6.70 25.30 -11.26
N LYS A 361 -6.22 24.70 -12.35
CA LYS A 361 -7.05 24.28 -13.48
C LYS A 361 -8.21 23.36 -13.09
N TYR A 362 -8.03 22.52 -12.08
CA TYR A 362 -9.01 21.55 -11.62
C TYR A 362 -9.73 22.00 -10.32
N GLY A 363 -9.76 23.32 -10.06
CA GLY A 363 -10.24 23.90 -8.82
C GLY A 363 -9.23 23.81 -7.70
N ARG A 364 -9.68 23.98 -6.46
CA ARG A 364 -8.82 23.94 -5.27
C ARG A 364 -8.30 22.54 -5.02
N ARG A 365 -6.96 22.38 -5.06
CA ARG A 365 -6.24 21.14 -4.76
C ARG A 365 -5.09 21.42 -3.80
N TYR A 366 -4.71 20.41 -3.03
CA TYR A 366 -3.48 20.48 -2.25
C TYR A 366 -2.29 20.16 -3.14
N GLU A 367 -1.29 21.08 -3.12
CA GLU A 367 -0.05 20.96 -3.88
C GLU A 367 1.14 21.00 -2.94
N ILE A 368 2.23 20.30 -3.30
CA ILE A 368 3.47 20.31 -2.52
C ILE A 368 4.31 21.52 -2.92
N ILE A 369 4.56 22.40 -1.94
CA ILE A 369 5.40 23.59 -2.11
C ILE A 369 6.64 23.44 -1.22
N ARG A 370 7.81 23.65 -1.80
CA ARG A 370 9.08 23.77 -1.07
C ARG A 370 9.33 25.25 -0.75
N TYR A 371 9.52 25.53 0.52
CA TYR A 371 9.91 26.84 1.04
C TYR A 371 11.38 26.81 1.43
N GLN A 372 12.12 27.84 1.03
CA GLN A 372 13.50 28.08 1.44
C GLN A 372 13.51 29.12 2.55
N MET A 373 14.05 28.75 3.71
CA MET A 373 14.14 29.60 4.88
C MET A 373 15.60 30.04 5.10
N ASP A 374 15.81 31.25 5.53
CA ASP A 374 17.13 31.65 6.02
C ASP A 374 17.42 31.17 7.46
N ALA A 375 18.60 31.49 7.97
CA ALA A 375 19.01 31.13 9.33
C ALA A 375 18.17 31.85 10.42
N TYR A 376 17.51 32.97 10.08
CA TYR A 376 16.66 33.74 10.97
C TYR A 376 15.21 33.28 10.95
N GLY A 377 14.85 32.41 9.99
CA GLY A 377 13.51 31.86 9.85
C GLY A 377 12.60 32.63 8.91
N GLU A 378 13.17 33.54 8.08
CA GLU A 378 12.44 34.24 7.06
C GLU A 378 12.41 33.43 5.74
N ILE A 379 11.27 33.47 5.05
CA ILE A 379 11.12 32.83 3.73
C ILE A 379 11.84 33.66 2.68
N VAL A 380 12.89 33.10 2.07
CA VAL A 380 13.65 33.78 1.01
C VAL A 380 13.17 33.41 -0.39
N SER A 381 12.59 32.23 -0.57
CA SER A 381 11.98 31.78 -1.82
C SER A 381 11.06 30.59 -1.61
N ASN A 382 10.23 30.29 -2.61
CA ASN A 382 9.46 29.05 -2.67
C ASN A 382 9.27 28.63 -4.12
N TYR A 383 9.00 27.34 -4.32
CA TYR A 383 8.60 26.82 -5.62
C TYR A 383 7.71 25.59 -5.46
N ALA A 384 6.86 25.37 -6.44
CA ALA A 384 5.94 24.23 -6.46
C ALA A 384 6.67 22.97 -6.94
N ILE A 385 6.58 21.88 -6.16
CA ILE A 385 6.96 20.53 -6.56
C ILE A 385 5.86 19.94 -7.44
N THR A 386 4.61 20.10 -7.02
CA THR A 386 3.43 19.70 -7.79
C THR A 386 2.59 20.94 -8.14
N SER A 387 1.92 20.90 -9.29
CA SER A 387 1.09 22.03 -9.73
C SER A 387 0.02 21.58 -10.71
N ASN A 388 -1.15 22.21 -10.66
CA ASN A 388 -2.29 21.89 -11.50
C ASN A 388 -2.65 20.39 -11.48
N SER A 389 -2.58 19.79 -10.32
CA SER A 389 -2.89 18.38 -10.12
C SER A 389 -4.39 18.11 -10.23
N GLU A 390 -4.78 16.98 -10.77
CA GLU A 390 -6.18 16.57 -10.87
C GLU A 390 -6.75 16.19 -9.50
N THR A 391 -5.89 15.70 -8.60
CA THR A 391 -6.22 15.26 -7.25
C THR A 391 -5.28 15.90 -6.22
N ASN A 392 -5.55 15.69 -4.94
CA ASN A 392 -4.78 16.26 -3.84
C ASN A 392 -3.41 15.58 -3.68
N ASN A 393 -2.37 16.34 -3.35
CA ASN A 393 -1.05 15.87 -2.95
C ASN A 393 -0.84 16.18 -1.47
N VAL A 394 -0.73 15.16 -0.63
CA VAL A 394 -0.76 15.29 0.83
C VAL A 394 0.32 14.46 1.51
N ARG A 395 0.61 14.79 2.76
CA ARG A 395 1.57 14.10 3.63
C ARG A 395 2.94 13.87 2.97
N PRO A 396 3.62 14.95 2.52
CA PRO A 396 4.97 14.85 1.99
C PRO A 396 5.92 14.27 3.03
N TYR A 397 6.93 13.53 2.55
CA TYR A 397 7.96 12.96 3.39
C TYR A 397 9.30 12.98 2.68
N ILE A 398 10.28 13.68 3.26
CA ILE A 398 11.66 13.64 2.82
C ILE A 398 12.26 12.32 3.28
N ILE A 399 12.84 11.59 2.34
CA ILE A 399 13.40 10.27 2.55
C ILE A 399 14.78 10.42 3.20
N PRO A 400 15.00 9.92 4.42
CA PRO A 400 16.30 10.00 5.09
C PRO A 400 17.39 9.27 4.28
N GLY A 401 18.62 9.77 4.35
CA GLY A 401 19.77 9.18 3.67
C GLY A 401 19.88 9.50 2.18
N THR A 402 19.01 10.33 1.61
CA THR A 402 18.96 10.65 0.18
C THR A 402 19.80 11.88 -0.20
N LYS A 403 20.88 12.17 0.49
CA LYS A 403 21.65 13.42 0.30
C LYS A 403 21.96 13.73 -1.17
N GLU A 404 22.32 12.72 -1.95
CA GLU A 404 22.63 12.82 -3.37
C GLU A 404 21.68 11.98 -4.24
N SER A 405 20.61 11.44 -3.68
CA SER A 405 19.69 10.57 -4.41
C SER A 405 18.77 11.35 -5.34
N ALA A 406 18.41 10.73 -6.46
CA ALA A 406 17.41 11.25 -7.38
C ALA A 406 15.99 11.19 -6.79
N MET A 407 15.70 10.23 -5.89
CA MET A 407 14.42 10.11 -5.17
C MET A 407 14.57 10.69 -3.77
N LYS A 408 14.14 11.92 -3.57
CA LYS A 408 14.30 12.64 -2.30
C LYS A 408 12.99 12.82 -1.54
N LEU A 409 11.88 12.93 -2.23
CA LEU A 409 10.57 13.24 -1.67
C LEU A 409 9.53 12.24 -2.15
N ALA A 410 8.71 11.76 -1.23
CA ALA A 410 7.52 10.98 -1.54
C ALA A 410 6.28 11.59 -0.86
N TRP A 411 5.09 11.36 -1.42
CA TRP A 411 3.84 11.87 -0.87
C TRP A 411 2.64 10.99 -1.26
N MET A 412 1.52 11.16 -0.59
CA MET A 412 0.26 10.57 -0.99
C MET A 412 -0.44 11.45 -2.01
N GLN A 413 -1.04 10.84 -3.04
CA GLN A 413 -1.83 11.55 -4.05
C GLN A 413 -3.19 10.88 -4.21
N GLY A 414 -4.27 11.65 -4.16
CA GLY A 414 -5.63 11.16 -4.36
C GLY A 414 -6.62 11.60 -3.29
N ASP A 415 -7.71 10.85 -3.19
CA ASP A 415 -8.79 11.11 -2.25
C ASP A 415 -8.54 10.40 -0.91
N TYR A 416 -8.56 11.18 0.14
CA TYR A 416 -8.41 10.66 1.50
C TYR A 416 -9.70 10.94 2.27
N TYR A 417 -10.50 9.90 2.51
CA TYR A 417 -11.77 10.02 3.23
C TYR A 417 -11.59 9.80 4.72
N ASP A 418 -10.89 8.74 5.09
CA ASP A 418 -10.71 8.35 6.48
C ASP A 418 -9.40 7.56 6.65
N TRP A 419 -8.85 7.56 7.86
CA TRP A 419 -7.66 6.78 8.22
C TRP A 419 -7.95 5.28 8.42
N ILE A 420 -9.23 4.90 8.57
CA ILE A 420 -9.68 3.51 8.73
C ILE A 420 -10.72 3.16 7.67
N VAL A 421 -10.60 1.96 7.11
CA VAL A 421 -11.65 1.36 6.29
C VAL A 421 -12.60 0.57 7.18
N SER A 422 -13.89 0.94 7.20
CA SER A 422 -14.94 0.28 7.97
C SER A 422 -16.22 0.16 7.16
N ARG A 423 -17.25 -0.51 7.71
CA ARG A 423 -18.56 -0.61 7.05
C ARG A 423 -19.21 0.76 6.87
N GLU A 424 -19.04 1.64 7.83
CA GLU A 424 -19.53 3.02 7.82
C GLU A 424 -18.67 3.91 6.93
N ARG A 425 -17.40 3.56 6.74
CA ARG A 425 -16.38 4.33 6.03
C ARG A 425 -15.64 3.44 5.02
N PRO A 426 -16.34 2.94 3.98
CA PRO A 426 -15.77 1.93 3.07
C PRO A 426 -14.72 2.50 2.10
N LYS A 427 -14.69 3.82 1.89
CA LYS A 427 -13.73 4.43 0.96
C LYS A 427 -12.33 4.57 1.55
N GLY A 428 -12.20 4.88 2.84
CA GLY A 428 -10.91 5.00 3.53
C GLY A 428 -9.94 5.97 2.84
N TYR A 429 -8.75 5.50 2.54
CA TYR A 429 -7.66 6.26 1.93
C TYR A 429 -7.39 5.79 0.49
N CYS A 430 -8.21 6.22 -0.46
CA CYS A 430 -8.06 5.91 -1.89
C CYS A 430 -6.91 6.73 -2.50
N THR A 431 -5.68 6.48 -2.06
CA THR A 431 -4.50 7.23 -2.47
C THR A 431 -3.46 6.34 -3.13
N SER A 432 -2.68 6.92 -4.05
CA SER A 432 -1.40 6.41 -4.53
C SER A 432 -0.25 6.99 -3.71
N ILE A 433 0.93 6.40 -3.80
CA ILE A 433 2.18 7.01 -3.37
C ILE A 433 2.93 7.48 -4.61
N CYS A 434 3.33 8.74 -4.62
CA CYS A 434 4.12 9.35 -5.66
C CYS A 434 5.47 9.82 -5.12
N SER A 435 6.42 10.10 -6.01
CA SER A 435 7.71 10.68 -5.67
C SER A 435 8.14 11.76 -6.68
N ASP A 436 9.15 12.55 -6.31
CA ASP A 436 9.83 13.51 -7.20
C ASP A 436 10.79 12.84 -8.18
N PHE A 437 10.91 11.53 -8.16
CA PHE A 437 11.76 10.77 -9.03
C PHE A 437 11.05 10.46 -10.35
N SER A 438 11.65 10.83 -11.47
CA SER A 438 11.11 10.67 -12.83
C SER A 438 11.80 9.56 -13.64
N GLY A 439 12.40 8.60 -12.99
CA GLY A 439 13.22 7.58 -13.62
C GLY A 439 12.70 6.15 -13.49
N PHE A 440 11.41 5.96 -13.15
CA PHE A 440 10.78 4.65 -13.23
C PHE A 440 10.61 4.26 -14.70
N ASP A 441 11.71 3.90 -15.34
CA ASP A 441 11.66 3.28 -16.64
C ASP A 441 11.27 1.82 -16.42
N PHE A 442 9.98 1.52 -16.62
CA PHE A 442 9.41 0.18 -16.48
C PHE A 442 9.90 -0.81 -17.55
N THR A 443 10.79 -0.39 -18.43
CA THR A 443 11.53 -1.30 -19.29
C THR A 443 12.63 -1.94 -18.45
N PRO A 444 12.56 -3.27 -18.18
CA PRO A 444 13.66 -3.97 -17.53
C PRO A 444 14.88 -3.88 -18.44
N ASN A 445 15.78 -2.94 -18.16
CA ASN A 445 17.12 -2.95 -18.73
C ASN A 445 17.92 -4.03 -17.98
N ASN A 446 18.04 -5.14 -18.59
CA ASN A 446 18.53 -6.46 -18.22
C ASN A 446 17.41 -7.36 -17.69
N GLU A 447 16.90 -8.19 -18.54
CA GLU A 447 16.41 -9.48 -18.11
C GLU A 447 17.51 -10.08 -17.23
N SER A 448 17.36 -9.95 -15.91
CA SER A 448 18.12 -10.77 -14.98
C SER A 448 17.99 -12.19 -15.52
N ILE A 449 19.08 -12.89 -15.68
CA ILE A 449 19.09 -14.25 -16.25
C ILE A 449 18.18 -15.09 -15.38
N ILE A 450 16.91 -15.16 -15.77
CA ILE A 450 15.89 -15.99 -15.14
C ILE A 450 16.04 -17.35 -15.80
N ASP A 451 16.45 -18.35 -15.03
CA ASP A 451 16.68 -19.69 -15.54
C ASP A 451 15.37 -20.37 -15.95
N ALA A 452 14.29 -20.08 -15.22
CA ALA A 452 12.97 -20.58 -15.49
C ALA A 452 11.86 -19.70 -14.89
N ARG A 453 10.72 -19.61 -15.57
CA ARG A 453 9.54 -18.86 -15.14
C ARG A 453 8.28 -19.72 -15.24
N TYR A 454 7.41 -19.57 -14.26
CA TYR A 454 6.05 -20.11 -14.26
C TYR A 454 5.08 -18.96 -13.98
N GLU A 455 4.00 -18.91 -14.71
CA GLU A 455 2.97 -17.88 -14.55
C GLU A 455 1.60 -18.50 -14.77
N ALA A 456 0.66 -18.23 -13.88
CA ALA A 456 -0.69 -18.78 -13.95
C ALA A 456 -1.70 -17.92 -13.19
N GLU A 457 -2.93 -17.90 -13.68
CA GLU A 457 -4.09 -17.48 -12.92
C GLU A 457 -4.59 -18.62 -12.06
N VAL A 458 -4.62 -18.40 -10.75
CA VAL A 458 -5.04 -19.37 -9.76
C VAL A 458 -6.35 -18.90 -9.15
N LYS A 459 -7.37 -19.75 -9.19
CA LYS A 459 -8.63 -19.51 -8.47
C LYS A 459 -8.51 -20.04 -7.05
N ILE A 460 -8.81 -19.17 -6.09
CA ILE A 460 -8.87 -19.53 -4.68
C ILE A 460 -10.35 -19.64 -4.31
N ASP A 461 -10.80 -20.85 -4.11
CA ASP A 461 -12.12 -21.10 -3.55
C ASP A 461 -12.03 -21.03 -2.02
N THR A 462 -12.65 -20.04 -1.43
CA THR A 462 -12.64 -19.85 0.02
C THR A 462 -13.58 -20.81 0.76
N THR A 463 -14.30 -21.64 0.05
CA THR A 463 -15.12 -22.74 0.64
C THR A 463 -14.35 -24.06 0.73
N CYS A 464 -13.24 -24.20 -0.01
CA CYS A 464 -12.37 -25.37 -0.03
C CYS A 464 -10.92 -24.94 0.17
N TYR A 465 -10.51 -24.82 1.41
CA TYR A 465 -9.25 -24.19 1.80
C TYR A 465 -8.03 -25.12 1.74
N GLU A 466 -8.15 -26.33 1.23
CA GLU A 466 -7.03 -27.26 1.16
C GLU A 466 -6.80 -27.70 -0.28
N GLY A 467 -5.55 -27.74 -0.68
CA GLY A 467 -5.17 -28.37 -1.93
C GLY A 467 -4.04 -27.71 -2.69
N VAL A 468 -3.70 -28.34 -3.78
CA VAL A 468 -2.69 -27.85 -4.72
C VAL A 468 -3.33 -26.79 -5.61
N LEU A 469 -2.83 -25.56 -5.50
CA LEU A 469 -3.28 -24.43 -6.30
C LEU A 469 -2.58 -24.35 -7.66
N ALA A 470 -1.29 -24.73 -7.69
CA ALA A 470 -0.49 -24.77 -8.92
C ALA A 470 0.63 -25.82 -8.82
N ARG A 471 1.05 -26.34 -9.97
CA ARG A 471 2.19 -27.26 -10.07
C ARG A 471 3.16 -26.78 -11.13
N TRP A 472 4.43 -26.80 -10.78
CA TRP A 472 5.52 -26.52 -11.70
C TRP A 472 6.58 -27.65 -11.60
N GLY A 473 6.43 -28.64 -12.46
CA GLY A 473 7.22 -29.88 -12.36
C GLY A 473 7.03 -30.58 -11.01
N LYS A 474 8.13 -30.75 -10.27
CA LYS A 474 8.12 -31.34 -8.90
C LYS A 474 7.79 -30.35 -7.80
N LEU A 475 7.60 -29.07 -8.13
CA LEU A 475 7.22 -28.02 -7.19
C LEU A 475 5.71 -27.88 -7.15
N SER A 476 5.13 -27.79 -5.95
CA SER A 476 3.72 -27.53 -5.76
C SER A 476 3.50 -26.27 -4.93
N TYR A 477 2.59 -25.41 -5.37
CA TYR A 477 2.06 -24.28 -4.61
C TYR A 477 0.74 -24.73 -3.99
N VAL A 478 0.71 -24.81 -2.67
CA VAL A 478 -0.37 -25.47 -1.91
C VAL A 478 -0.95 -24.50 -0.91
N LEU A 479 -2.24 -24.56 -0.66
CA LEU A 479 -2.90 -23.82 0.41
C LEU A 479 -3.09 -24.70 1.63
N ASP A 480 -2.65 -24.21 2.79
CA ASP A 480 -3.00 -24.78 4.09
C ASP A 480 -4.38 -24.27 4.51
N GLY A 481 -5.34 -25.17 4.58
CA GLY A 481 -6.75 -24.83 4.83
C GLY A 481 -7.07 -24.30 6.22
N ARG A 482 -6.18 -24.51 7.20
CA ARG A 482 -6.40 -24.00 8.56
C ARG A 482 -5.92 -22.58 8.73
N THR A 483 -4.77 -22.27 8.14
CA THR A 483 -4.09 -21.00 8.30
C THR A 483 -4.33 -20.03 7.15
N LEU A 484 -4.81 -20.53 6.00
CA LEU A 484 -4.90 -19.82 4.72
C LEU A 484 -3.53 -19.30 4.22
N LEU A 485 -2.45 -19.90 4.70
CA LEU A 485 -1.09 -19.59 4.29
C LEU A 485 -0.69 -20.50 3.11
N PRO A 486 -0.21 -19.91 2.00
CA PRO A 486 0.32 -20.68 0.91
C PRO A 486 1.68 -21.30 1.29
N GLN A 487 1.95 -22.46 0.72
CA GLN A 487 3.18 -23.21 0.93
C GLN A 487 3.77 -23.59 -0.41
N ILE A 488 5.07 -23.48 -0.52
CA ILE A 488 5.85 -24.16 -1.57
C ILE A 488 6.28 -25.50 -1.04
N GLN A 489 5.87 -26.56 -1.71
CA GLN A 489 6.32 -27.92 -1.43
C GLN A 489 7.26 -28.39 -2.56
N TYR A 490 8.48 -28.74 -2.20
CA TYR A 490 9.48 -29.26 -3.13
C TYR A 490 10.23 -30.42 -2.51
N LYS A 491 10.10 -31.61 -3.10
CA LYS A 491 10.58 -32.87 -2.51
C LYS A 491 10.00 -33.02 -1.08
N ASN A 492 10.82 -33.18 -0.09
CA ASN A 492 10.40 -33.37 1.31
C ASN A 492 10.47 -32.08 2.13
N LYS A 493 10.58 -30.92 1.47
CA LYS A 493 10.65 -29.60 2.16
C LYS A 493 9.38 -28.78 1.90
N VAL A 494 8.95 -28.07 2.93
CA VAL A 494 7.81 -27.16 2.90
C VAL A 494 8.27 -25.78 3.33
N TYR A 495 7.95 -24.78 2.54
CA TYR A 495 8.25 -23.36 2.81
C TYR A 495 6.92 -22.61 2.89
N THR A 496 6.56 -22.19 4.09
CA THR A 496 5.28 -21.52 4.35
C THR A 496 5.45 -20.00 4.25
N SER A 497 4.56 -19.32 3.51
CA SER A 497 4.49 -17.88 3.49
C SER A 497 3.97 -17.32 4.82
N THR A 498 4.34 -16.08 5.17
CA THR A 498 3.71 -15.31 6.25
C THR A 498 2.39 -14.67 5.80
N ASN A 499 2.12 -14.68 4.50
CA ASN A 499 1.04 -13.91 3.88
C ASN A 499 -0.14 -14.80 3.50
N ARG A 500 -1.27 -14.63 4.17
CA ARG A 500 -2.51 -15.35 3.87
C ARG A 500 -3.02 -15.00 2.48
N LEU A 501 -3.68 -15.94 1.81
CA LEU A 501 -4.27 -15.72 0.48
C LEU A 501 -5.62 -15.01 0.54
N ALA A 502 -6.37 -15.21 1.62
CA ALA A 502 -7.71 -14.64 1.77
C ALA A 502 -8.05 -14.44 3.25
N THR A 503 -9.13 -13.69 3.50
CA THR A 503 -9.78 -13.63 4.80
C THR A 503 -11.00 -14.55 4.75
N ALA A 504 -11.04 -15.57 5.62
CA ALA A 504 -12.28 -16.28 5.88
C ALA A 504 -13.21 -15.42 6.74
N ASP A 505 -14.53 -15.59 6.60
CA ASP A 505 -15.51 -14.88 7.44
C ASP A 505 -15.21 -15.04 8.95
N SER A 506 -14.86 -16.26 9.37
CA SER A 506 -14.49 -16.56 10.75
C SER A 506 -13.20 -15.85 11.20
N TRP A 507 -12.28 -15.61 10.28
CA TRP A 507 -11.05 -14.88 10.58
C TRP A 507 -11.32 -13.37 10.68
N ALA A 508 -12.14 -12.81 9.80
CA ALA A 508 -12.57 -11.41 9.88
C ALA A 508 -13.32 -11.10 11.18
N GLU A 509 -14.07 -12.06 11.71
CA GLU A 509 -14.73 -11.93 13.01
C GLU A 509 -13.76 -12.05 14.19
N ASN A 510 -12.79 -12.96 14.12
CA ASN A 510 -11.79 -13.17 15.17
C ASN A 510 -10.74 -12.06 15.24
N VAL A 511 -10.58 -11.30 14.16
CA VAL A 511 -9.65 -10.16 14.07
C VAL A 511 -10.38 -8.84 14.24
N ARG A 512 -11.68 -8.86 14.59
CA ARG A 512 -12.33 -7.64 15.06
C ARG A 512 -11.56 -7.09 16.24
N SER A 513 -10.89 -5.95 15.97
CA SER A 513 -10.26 -5.21 17.04
C SER A 513 -11.32 -4.78 18.04
N THR A 514 -10.90 -4.57 19.27
CA THR A 514 -11.72 -3.92 20.30
C THR A 514 -12.24 -2.54 19.86
N GLN A 515 -11.71 -2.00 18.76
CA GLN A 515 -12.08 -0.72 18.15
C GLN A 515 -13.02 -0.84 16.95
N GLY A 516 -13.51 -2.05 16.64
CA GLY A 516 -14.49 -2.24 15.57
C GLY A 516 -13.94 -2.14 14.15
N HIS A 517 -12.64 -2.34 13.95
CA HIS A 517 -12.04 -2.38 12.62
C HIS A 517 -12.66 -3.50 11.79
N TRP A 518 -13.05 -3.18 10.57
CA TRP A 518 -13.72 -4.10 9.67
C TRP A 518 -12.78 -4.50 8.53
N TYR A 519 -12.69 -5.81 8.31
CA TYR A 519 -12.00 -6.36 7.16
C TYR A 519 -13.03 -6.74 6.11
N PRO A 520 -12.96 -6.21 4.88
CA PRO A 520 -13.81 -6.72 3.83
C PRO A 520 -13.51 -8.20 3.64
N PRO A 521 -14.53 -9.09 3.71
CA PRO A 521 -14.32 -10.51 3.49
C PRO A 521 -13.90 -10.74 2.04
N VAL A 522 -12.78 -11.40 1.82
CA VAL A 522 -12.36 -11.89 0.52
C VAL A 522 -12.80 -13.34 0.42
N LYS A 523 -13.93 -13.59 -0.24
CA LYS A 523 -14.55 -14.92 -0.32
C LYS A 523 -14.05 -15.76 -1.49
N GLN A 524 -13.70 -15.12 -2.57
CA GLN A 524 -13.10 -15.77 -3.73
C GLN A 524 -12.14 -14.78 -4.38
N THR A 525 -10.95 -15.24 -4.71
CA THR A 525 -9.92 -14.41 -5.29
C THR A 525 -9.33 -15.12 -6.51
N ASN A 526 -9.19 -14.37 -7.60
CA ASN A 526 -8.27 -14.75 -8.65
C ASN A 526 -6.89 -14.23 -8.24
N LEU A 527 -5.93 -15.12 -8.23
CA LEU A 527 -4.55 -14.84 -7.89
C LEU A 527 -3.70 -14.98 -9.14
N HIS A 528 -3.12 -13.88 -9.59
CA HIS A 528 -2.03 -13.95 -10.56
C HIS A 528 -0.76 -14.42 -9.84
N LEU A 529 -0.38 -15.68 -10.07
CA LEU A 529 0.80 -16.31 -9.49
C LEU A 529 1.93 -16.31 -10.50
N LYS A 530 3.06 -15.66 -10.16
CA LYS A 530 4.30 -15.75 -10.94
C LYS A 530 5.42 -16.30 -10.05
N MET A 531 6.15 -17.27 -10.57
CA MET A 531 7.33 -17.86 -9.92
C MET A 531 8.53 -17.74 -10.85
N GLU A 532 9.65 -17.26 -10.33
CA GLU A 532 10.89 -17.07 -11.07
C GLU A 532 12.04 -17.77 -10.35
N LEU A 533 12.76 -18.63 -11.06
CA LEU A 533 13.96 -19.27 -10.57
C LEU A 533 15.20 -18.62 -11.18
N GLN A 534 16.14 -18.25 -10.32
CA GLN A 534 17.47 -17.78 -10.68
C GLN A 534 18.51 -18.52 -9.83
N GLY A 535 19.32 -19.36 -10.45
CA GLY A 535 20.20 -20.27 -9.73
C GLY A 535 19.40 -21.20 -8.82
N ASN A 536 19.60 -21.08 -7.52
CA ASN A 536 18.82 -21.83 -6.52
C ASN A 536 17.80 -20.96 -5.76
N THR A 537 17.58 -19.73 -6.20
CA THR A 537 16.66 -18.77 -5.56
C THR A 537 15.35 -18.74 -6.33
N LEU A 538 14.26 -19.12 -5.67
CA LEU A 538 12.90 -19.03 -6.17
C LEU A 538 12.21 -17.79 -5.58
N ARG A 539 11.70 -16.93 -6.45
CA ARG A 539 10.86 -15.78 -6.10
C ARG A 539 9.42 -16.06 -6.47
N ILE A 540 8.50 -15.81 -5.55
CA ILE A 540 7.06 -16.02 -5.72
C ILE A 540 6.37 -14.68 -5.63
N TYR A 541 5.63 -14.31 -6.68
CA TYR A 541 4.88 -13.08 -6.77
C TYR A 541 3.38 -13.37 -6.77
N ARG A 542 2.63 -12.54 -6.06
CA ARG A 542 1.16 -12.55 -6.00
C ARG A 542 0.65 -11.20 -6.50
N ASN A 543 -0.14 -11.21 -7.57
CA ASN A 543 -0.71 -9.98 -8.15
C ASN A 543 0.35 -8.90 -8.43
N GLY A 544 1.55 -9.31 -8.85
CA GLY A 544 2.69 -8.41 -9.10
C GLY A 544 3.57 -8.12 -7.87
N TRP A 545 3.15 -8.46 -6.64
CA TRP A 545 3.91 -8.22 -5.41
C TRP A 545 4.77 -9.44 -5.04
N LEU A 546 6.02 -9.23 -4.70
CA LEU A 546 6.91 -10.29 -4.22
C LEU A 546 6.45 -10.75 -2.82
N ASP A 547 6.01 -12.00 -2.72
CA ASP A 547 5.53 -12.62 -1.48
C ASP A 547 6.65 -13.38 -0.76
N GLN A 548 7.39 -14.23 -1.49
CA GLN A 548 8.44 -15.04 -0.93
C GLN A 548 9.69 -15.07 -1.82
N CYS A 549 10.84 -15.10 -1.16
CA CYS A 549 12.14 -15.38 -1.78
C CYS A 549 12.77 -16.54 -1.00
N ILE A 550 12.87 -17.71 -1.61
CA ILE A 550 13.33 -18.93 -0.95
C ILE A 550 14.50 -19.57 -1.69
N LYS A 551 15.44 -20.14 -0.94
CA LYS A 551 16.51 -20.94 -1.51
C LYS A 551 16.07 -22.40 -1.61
N LEU A 552 15.94 -22.90 -2.82
CA LEU A 552 15.60 -24.29 -3.10
C LEU A 552 16.87 -25.09 -3.38
N PRO A 553 16.97 -26.34 -2.93
CA PRO A 553 18.05 -27.24 -3.29
C PRO A 553 17.81 -27.83 -4.70
N ILE A 554 17.60 -26.96 -5.69
CA ILE A 554 17.49 -27.35 -7.10
C ILE A 554 18.89 -27.41 -7.67
N HIS A 555 19.28 -28.59 -8.12
CA HIS A 555 20.56 -28.84 -8.80
C HIS A 555 20.39 -29.01 -10.32
N ASP A 556 19.15 -29.21 -10.76
CA ASP A 556 18.83 -29.45 -12.17
C ASP A 556 17.45 -28.82 -12.48
N ILE A 557 17.42 -27.94 -13.47
CA ILE A 557 16.21 -27.30 -13.97
C ILE A 557 15.18 -28.31 -14.52
N SER A 558 15.63 -29.53 -14.85
CA SER A 558 14.74 -30.59 -15.27
C SER A 558 13.70 -30.98 -14.22
N ASP A 559 13.94 -30.71 -12.94
CA ASP A 559 12.95 -30.86 -11.87
C ASP A 559 11.71 -29.97 -12.05
N LEU A 560 11.83 -28.90 -12.83
CA LEU A 560 10.76 -27.94 -13.14
C LEU A 560 10.14 -28.17 -14.53
N LYS A 561 10.65 -29.13 -15.32
CA LYS A 561 10.04 -29.48 -16.60
C LYS A 561 8.77 -30.28 -16.35
N LEU A 562 7.69 -29.87 -16.99
CA LEU A 562 6.47 -30.66 -17.05
C LEU A 562 6.68 -31.86 -18.00
N PRO A 563 6.09 -33.02 -17.70
CA PRO A 563 6.25 -34.24 -18.54
C PRO A 563 5.71 -34.08 -19.96
N ASP A 564 4.86 -33.07 -20.20
CA ASP A 564 4.25 -32.79 -21.50
C ASP A 564 4.15 -31.25 -21.70
N GLU A 565 4.96 -30.73 -22.61
CA GLU A 565 4.88 -29.32 -23.02
C GLU A 565 3.52 -28.98 -23.68
N SER A 566 2.73 -29.98 -24.08
CA SER A 566 1.42 -29.80 -24.70
C SER A 566 0.31 -29.43 -23.75
N LEU A 567 0.46 -29.66 -22.44
CA LEU A 567 -0.56 -29.32 -21.43
C LEU A 567 -0.40 -27.92 -20.81
N VAL A 568 0.77 -27.32 -20.94
CA VAL A 568 1.05 -25.98 -20.38
C VAL A 568 0.62 -24.87 -21.32
N SER A 569 0.60 -25.12 -22.62
CA SER A 569 0.23 -24.11 -23.61
C SER A 569 -1.26 -23.79 -23.66
N THR A 570 -2.11 -24.62 -23.08
CA THR A 570 -3.57 -24.47 -23.15
C THR A 570 -4.15 -23.64 -21.99
N THR A 571 -3.45 -23.47 -20.87
CA THR A 571 -3.92 -22.66 -19.74
C THR A 571 -3.31 -21.27 -19.68
N THR A 572 -2.29 -21.00 -20.46
CA THR A 572 -1.60 -19.69 -20.50
C THR A 572 -2.01 -18.84 -21.69
N GLN A 573 -3.13 -19.12 -22.35
CA GLN A 573 -3.63 -18.17 -23.33
C GLN A 573 -4.22 -16.95 -22.61
N ASN A 574 -3.44 -15.87 -22.55
CA ASN A 574 -3.81 -14.46 -22.56
C ASN A 574 -5.29 -14.09 -22.24
N LEU A 575 -5.89 -14.74 -21.24
CA LEU A 575 -7.16 -14.29 -20.66
C LEU A 575 -6.95 -13.11 -19.71
N ASP A 576 -5.70 -12.78 -19.41
CA ASP A 576 -5.30 -11.91 -18.31
C ASP A 576 -4.89 -10.51 -18.72
N THR A 577 -4.87 -10.20 -20.00
CA THR A 577 -4.87 -8.80 -20.39
C THR A 577 -6.31 -8.32 -20.35
N PRO A 578 -6.65 -7.34 -19.50
CA PRO A 578 -7.95 -6.69 -19.58
C PRO A 578 -8.15 -6.25 -21.03
N PHE A 579 -9.35 -6.51 -21.59
CA PHE A 579 -9.65 -6.08 -22.94
C PHE A 579 -9.39 -4.58 -23.02
N SER A 580 -8.37 -4.19 -23.77
CA SER A 580 -8.00 -2.80 -23.98
C SER A 580 -8.15 -2.45 -25.46
N ILE A 581 -8.65 -1.27 -25.72
CA ILE A 581 -8.72 -0.70 -27.06
C ILE A 581 -7.48 0.14 -27.27
N THR A 582 -6.57 -0.39 -28.07
CA THR A 582 -5.26 0.24 -28.29
C THR A 582 -5.27 1.27 -29.43
N ASP A 583 -6.30 1.24 -30.29
CA ASP A 583 -6.37 2.02 -31.51
C ASP A 583 -7.78 2.57 -31.77
N PRO A 584 -8.32 3.44 -30.92
CA PRO A 584 -9.64 4.04 -31.12
C PRO A 584 -9.67 4.88 -32.38
N ASP A 585 -10.73 4.74 -33.16
CA ASP A 585 -10.95 5.47 -34.43
C ASP A 585 -12.05 6.52 -34.23
N TYR A 586 -11.67 7.71 -33.82
CA TYR A 586 -12.59 8.83 -33.62
C TYR A 586 -13.08 9.46 -34.93
N ALA A 587 -12.43 9.17 -36.06
CA ALA A 587 -12.93 9.63 -37.37
C ALA A 587 -14.16 8.85 -37.78
N LEU A 588 -14.18 7.53 -37.55
CA LEU A 588 -15.30 6.65 -37.85
C LEU A 588 -16.35 6.60 -36.72
N SER A 589 -15.93 6.77 -35.48
CA SER A 589 -16.80 6.75 -34.29
C SER A 589 -16.47 7.95 -33.39
N PRO A 590 -17.02 9.14 -33.64
CA PRO A 590 -16.59 10.40 -33.03
C PRO A 590 -16.69 10.47 -31.50
N TYR A 591 -17.61 9.71 -30.90
CA TYR A 591 -17.87 9.78 -29.46
C TYR A 591 -17.06 8.78 -28.62
N THR A 592 -16.84 7.58 -29.15
CA THR A 592 -16.23 6.49 -28.40
C THR A 592 -14.93 5.98 -29.01
N GLY A 593 -14.68 6.28 -30.27
CA GLY A 593 -13.58 5.66 -31.01
C GLY A 593 -13.79 4.17 -31.32
N LEU A 594 -14.92 3.58 -30.84
CA LEU A 594 -15.19 2.15 -30.96
C LEU A 594 -15.90 1.83 -32.25
N THR A 595 -15.23 1.16 -33.17
CA THR A 595 -15.78 0.67 -34.44
C THR A 595 -16.27 -0.76 -34.28
N ARG A 596 -16.95 -1.28 -35.33
CA ARG A 596 -17.38 -2.68 -35.39
C ARG A 596 -16.26 -3.66 -35.09
N ARG A 597 -15.06 -3.40 -35.57
CA ARG A 597 -13.85 -4.20 -35.31
C ARG A 597 -13.56 -4.33 -33.81
N HIS A 598 -13.68 -3.25 -33.07
CA HIS A 598 -13.46 -3.24 -31.63
C HIS A 598 -14.54 -4.05 -30.90
N TRP A 599 -15.81 -3.91 -31.29
CA TRP A 599 -16.91 -4.69 -30.72
C TRP A 599 -16.76 -6.19 -30.99
N GLN A 600 -16.34 -6.56 -32.20
CA GLN A 600 -16.02 -7.97 -32.53
C GLN A 600 -14.86 -8.52 -31.70
N ALA A 601 -13.81 -7.72 -31.51
CA ALA A 601 -12.68 -8.10 -30.66
C ALA A 601 -13.13 -8.30 -29.21
N ALA A 602 -13.96 -7.40 -28.67
CA ALA A 602 -14.53 -7.53 -27.33
C ALA A 602 -15.40 -8.80 -27.19
N ALA A 603 -16.26 -9.06 -28.16
CA ALA A 603 -17.11 -10.25 -28.19
C ALA A 603 -16.26 -11.55 -28.22
N ARG A 604 -15.21 -11.60 -29.06
CA ARG A 604 -14.27 -12.73 -29.08
C ARG A 604 -13.54 -12.93 -27.76
N HIS A 605 -13.15 -11.83 -27.12
CA HIS A 605 -12.52 -11.89 -25.79
C HIS A 605 -13.47 -12.46 -24.73
N LEU A 606 -14.71 -11.98 -24.67
CA LEU A 606 -15.74 -12.50 -23.76
C LEU A 606 -16.03 -13.99 -24.00
N LEU A 607 -16.13 -14.42 -25.27
CA LEU A 607 -16.34 -15.82 -25.60
C LEU A 607 -15.16 -16.70 -25.21
N ARG A 608 -13.92 -16.25 -25.40
CA ARG A 608 -12.74 -16.98 -24.92
C ARG A 608 -12.79 -17.21 -23.42
N GLY A 609 -13.20 -16.18 -22.66
CA GLY A 609 -13.42 -16.30 -21.22
C GLY A 609 -14.48 -17.35 -20.88
N ALA A 610 -15.61 -17.38 -21.59
CA ALA A 610 -16.66 -18.37 -21.39
C ALA A 610 -16.20 -19.79 -21.77
N PHE A 611 -15.55 -19.94 -22.92
CA PHE A 611 -15.06 -21.22 -23.42
C PHE A 611 -13.83 -21.77 -22.65
N SER A 612 -13.21 -20.99 -21.77
CA SER A 612 -12.18 -21.52 -20.86
C SER A 612 -12.73 -22.55 -19.86
N TYR A 613 -14.05 -22.58 -19.65
CA TYR A 613 -14.73 -23.55 -18.80
C TYR A 613 -15.29 -24.77 -19.56
N ILE A 614 -15.12 -24.81 -20.87
CA ILE A 614 -15.65 -25.86 -21.74
C ILE A 614 -14.49 -26.70 -22.24
N HIS A 615 -14.48 -27.98 -21.86
CA HIS A 615 -13.43 -28.95 -22.22
C HIS A 615 -13.98 -30.05 -23.12
N SER A 616 -15.31 -30.18 -23.21
CA SER A 616 -16.00 -31.15 -24.06
C SER A 616 -17.32 -30.59 -24.58
N MET A 617 -17.89 -31.26 -25.56
CA MET A 617 -19.22 -30.90 -26.11
C MET A 617 -20.34 -31.08 -25.07
N ASP A 618 -20.15 -31.90 -24.06
CA ASP A 618 -21.14 -32.21 -23.01
C ASP A 618 -21.04 -31.27 -21.80
N ASP A 619 -20.00 -30.45 -21.72
CA ASP A 619 -19.89 -29.46 -20.65
C ASP A 619 -20.92 -28.36 -20.85
N CYS A 620 -21.78 -28.11 -19.85
CA CYS A 620 -22.74 -27.01 -19.92
C CYS A 620 -22.08 -25.65 -19.59
N MET A 621 -22.64 -24.58 -20.15
CA MET A 621 -22.22 -23.20 -19.84
C MET A 621 -22.63 -22.81 -18.41
N TYR A 622 -21.98 -23.44 -17.44
CA TYR A 622 -22.19 -23.19 -16.01
C TYR A 622 -20.91 -22.60 -15.42
N PHE A 623 -20.99 -21.33 -15.06
CA PHE A 623 -19.82 -20.60 -14.53
C PHE A 623 -19.82 -20.60 -13.01
N PRO A 624 -18.62 -20.58 -12.39
CA PRO A 624 -18.52 -20.35 -10.97
C PRO A 624 -19.23 -19.05 -10.59
N LYS A 625 -20.20 -19.13 -9.70
CA LYS A 625 -20.90 -17.96 -9.19
C LYS A 625 -20.08 -17.28 -8.13
N GLN A 626 -20.12 -15.96 -8.07
CA GLN A 626 -19.79 -15.25 -6.87
C GLN A 626 -20.72 -15.75 -5.78
N LEU A 627 -20.15 -16.33 -4.71
CA LEU A 627 -20.90 -16.79 -3.55
C LEU A 627 -21.35 -15.57 -2.76
N ASP A 628 -22.45 -14.96 -3.21
CA ASP A 628 -23.16 -13.91 -2.45
C ASP A 628 -24.27 -14.58 -1.65
N LYS A 629 -24.50 -14.13 -0.40
CA LYS A 629 -25.59 -14.55 0.48
C LYS A 629 -26.99 -14.31 -0.13
N THR A 630 -27.08 -13.52 -1.17
CA THR A 630 -28.34 -13.18 -1.86
C THR A 630 -28.74 -14.18 -2.94
N TYR A 631 -27.83 -15.08 -3.36
CA TYR A 631 -28.13 -16.08 -4.41
C TYR A 631 -28.50 -17.42 -3.76
N PRO A 632 -29.72 -17.96 -4.01
CA PRO A 632 -30.09 -19.27 -3.49
C PRO A 632 -29.27 -20.39 -4.16
N HIS A 633 -28.73 -21.29 -3.35
CA HIS A 633 -27.94 -22.44 -3.76
C HIS A 633 -28.78 -23.73 -3.73
N ASN A 634 -29.91 -23.73 -4.43
CA ASN A 634 -30.74 -24.92 -4.60
C ASN A 634 -30.60 -25.51 -6.02
N GLU A 635 -31.07 -26.73 -6.22
CA GLU A 635 -30.99 -27.41 -7.51
C GLU A 635 -31.72 -26.63 -8.62
N ASP A 636 -32.83 -25.98 -8.29
CA ASP A 636 -33.58 -25.14 -9.25
C ASP A 636 -32.75 -23.93 -9.71
N ALA A 637 -32.01 -23.33 -8.81
CA ALA A 637 -31.11 -22.20 -9.15
C ALA A 637 -29.96 -22.66 -10.06
N VAL A 638 -29.45 -23.86 -9.90
CA VAL A 638 -28.40 -24.43 -10.75
C VAL A 638 -28.93 -24.64 -12.17
N ALA A 639 -30.12 -25.18 -12.32
CA ALA A 639 -30.75 -25.40 -13.63
C ALA A 639 -30.94 -24.05 -14.39
N VAL A 640 -31.45 -23.03 -13.69
CA VAL A 640 -31.61 -21.68 -14.25
C VAL A 640 -30.27 -21.08 -14.63
N ALA A 641 -29.23 -21.24 -13.80
CA ALA A 641 -27.90 -20.69 -14.07
C ALA A 641 -27.22 -21.32 -15.31
N LYS A 642 -27.43 -22.62 -15.55
CA LYS A 642 -26.97 -23.29 -16.78
C LYS A 642 -27.64 -22.70 -18.02
N LEU A 643 -28.95 -22.47 -17.95
CA LEU A 643 -29.72 -21.86 -19.02
C LEU A 643 -29.27 -20.41 -19.26
N GLU A 644 -29.10 -19.63 -18.22
CA GLU A 644 -28.55 -18.26 -18.31
C GLU A 644 -27.18 -18.24 -18.99
N GLY A 645 -26.27 -19.10 -18.56
CA GLY A 645 -24.95 -19.23 -19.16
C GLY A 645 -25.01 -19.53 -20.66
N LEU A 646 -25.82 -20.50 -21.06
CA LEU A 646 -26.00 -20.87 -22.44
C LEU A 646 -26.59 -19.73 -23.30
N CYS A 647 -27.70 -19.15 -22.84
CA CYS A 647 -28.44 -18.16 -23.63
C CYS A 647 -27.69 -16.83 -23.77
N ARG A 648 -27.10 -16.36 -22.67
CA ARG A 648 -26.34 -15.08 -22.67
C ARG A 648 -25.01 -15.20 -23.41
N THR A 649 -24.34 -16.35 -23.34
CA THR A 649 -23.13 -16.56 -24.12
C THR A 649 -23.40 -16.70 -25.60
N LEU A 650 -24.49 -17.38 -25.99
CA LEU A 650 -24.92 -17.41 -27.39
C LEU A 650 -25.31 -16.03 -27.92
N PHE A 651 -25.87 -15.16 -27.07
CA PHE A 651 -26.19 -13.78 -27.46
C PHE A 651 -24.92 -13.01 -27.87
N VAL A 652 -23.81 -13.25 -27.21
CA VAL A 652 -22.48 -12.68 -27.55
C VAL A 652 -21.91 -13.37 -28.81
N ALA A 653 -22.10 -14.69 -28.95
CA ALA A 653 -21.58 -15.48 -30.07
C ALA A 653 -22.34 -15.23 -31.37
N ALA A 654 -23.65 -15.00 -31.33
CA ALA A 654 -24.52 -14.97 -32.48
C ALA A 654 -24.09 -13.98 -33.60
N PRO A 655 -23.70 -12.72 -33.29
CA PRO A 655 -23.20 -11.80 -34.31
C PRO A 655 -21.87 -12.28 -34.93
N LEU A 656 -21.02 -12.94 -34.17
CA LEU A 656 -19.75 -13.47 -34.69
C LEU A 656 -19.98 -14.70 -35.57
N LEU A 657 -20.89 -15.60 -35.19
CA LEU A 657 -21.24 -16.80 -35.96
C LEU A 657 -21.94 -16.46 -37.29
N ARG A 658 -22.65 -15.34 -37.34
CA ARG A 658 -23.23 -14.85 -38.60
C ARG A 658 -22.18 -14.47 -39.65
N GLU A 659 -21.04 -13.97 -39.18
CA GLU A 659 -19.93 -13.53 -40.04
C GLU A 659 -18.90 -14.64 -40.27
N ASP A 660 -18.69 -15.47 -39.26
CA ASP A 660 -17.72 -16.57 -39.27
C ASP A 660 -18.40 -17.84 -38.70
N PRO A 661 -19.14 -18.60 -39.53
CA PRO A 661 -19.81 -19.83 -39.11
C PRO A 661 -18.84 -20.92 -38.63
N GLU A 662 -17.57 -20.83 -39.05
CA GLU A 662 -16.51 -21.78 -38.71
C GLU A 662 -15.71 -21.37 -37.48
N LEU A 663 -16.16 -20.32 -36.76
CA LEU A 663 -15.49 -19.83 -35.56
C LEU A 663 -15.16 -20.95 -34.59
N GLU A 664 -13.89 -21.06 -34.27
CA GLU A 664 -13.35 -22.03 -33.31
C GLU A 664 -12.72 -21.30 -32.12
N ILE A 665 -12.97 -21.79 -30.91
CA ILE A 665 -12.38 -21.30 -29.69
C ILE A 665 -11.94 -22.52 -28.86
N ASN A 666 -10.66 -22.55 -28.45
CA ASN A 666 -10.06 -23.65 -27.70
C ASN A 666 -10.25 -25.04 -28.34
N GLY A 667 -10.17 -25.11 -29.66
CA GLY A 667 -10.35 -26.35 -30.41
C GLY A 667 -11.80 -26.85 -30.54
N ILE A 668 -12.76 -26.01 -30.14
CA ILE A 668 -14.20 -26.31 -30.20
C ILE A 668 -14.87 -25.40 -31.23
N ARG A 669 -15.56 -25.97 -32.23
CA ARG A 669 -16.41 -25.20 -33.14
C ARG A 669 -17.60 -24.65 -32.38
N VAL A 670 -17.66 -23.32 -32.27
CA VAL A 670 -18.63 -22.61 -31.45
C VAL A 670 -20.08 -22.91 -31.88
N ALA A 671 -20.34 -22.96 -33.19
CA ALA A 671 -21.66 -23.31 -33.74
C ALA A 671 -22.10 -24.73 -33.35
N ASP A 672 -21.20 -25.72 -33.46
CA ASP A 672 -21.51 -27.13 -33.15
C ASP A 672 -21.74 -27.31 -31.65
N TYR A 673 -20.95 -26.63 -30.81
CA TYR A 673 -21.15 -26.63 -29.37
C TYR A 673 -22.55 -26.11 -28.99
N PHE A 674 -22.94 -24.92 -29.46
CA PHE A 674 -24.25 -24.39 -29.12
C PHE A 674 -25.38 -25.23 -29.68
N ARG A 675 -25.24 -25.79 -30.89
CA ARG A 675 -26.22 -26.74 -31.45
C ARG A 675 -26.39 -27.97 -30.58
N HIS A 676 -25.29 -28.57 -30.15
CA HIS A 676 -25.30 -29.74 -29.26
C HIS A 676 -25.99 -29.42 -27.92
N GLN A 677 -25.66 -28.32 -27.29
CA GLN A 677 -26.23 -27.91 -26.02
C GLN A 677 -27.73 -27.56 -26.13
N ILE A 678 -28.16 -26.88 -27.19
CA ILE A 678 -29.56 -26.55 -27.43
C ILE A 678 -30.39 -27.81 -27.64
N LEU A 679 -29.90 -28.75 -28.45
CA LEU A 679 -30.57 -30.04 -28.66
C LEU A 679 -30.61 -30.85 -27.35
N GLY A 680 -29.62 -30.68 -26.49
CA GLY A 680 -29.58 -31.27 -25.15
C GLY A 680 -30.66 -30.75 -24.20
N MET A 681 -31.18 -29.52 -24.40
CA MET A 681 -32.14 -28.89 -23.48
C MET A 681 -33.42 -29.71 -23.31
N THR A 682 -33.82 -30.52 -24.31
CA THR A 682 -35.01 -31.37 -24.27
C THR A 682 -34.76 -32.81 -23.87
N ARG A 683 -33.50 -33.18 -23.61
CA ARG A 683 -33.10 -34.55 -23.27
C ARG A 683 -32.79 -34.67 -21.77
N PRO A 684 -33.55 -35.44 -20.97
CA PRO A 684 -33.35 -35.54 -19.52
C PRO A 684 -31.94 -36.02 -19.09
N SER A 685 -31.24 -36.75 -19.96
CA SER A 685 -29.86 -37.22 -19.67
C SER A 685 -28.77 -36.20 -20.02
N SER A 686 -29.13 -35.06 -20.61
CA SER A 686 -28.15 -34.01 -20.96
C SER A 686 -27.80 -33.13 -19.78
N THR A 687 -26.57 -32.65 -19.73
CA THR A 687 -26.10 -31.66 -18.77
C THR A 687 -26.81 -30.31 -18.88
N SER A 688 -27.36 -30.03 -20.07
CA SER A 688 -28.12 -28.81 -20.42
C SER A 688 -29.63 -28.97 -20.33
N TYR A 689 -30.13 -30.11 -19.79
CA TYR A 689 -31.57 -30.32 -19.68
C TYR A 689 -32.28 -29.20 -18.95
N VAL A 690 -33.38 -28.72 -19.53
CA VAL A 690 -34.26 -27.68 -18.96
C VAL A 690 -35.57 -28.32 -18.58
N THR A 691 -35.89 -28.28 -17.28
CA THR A 691 -37.20 -28.75 -16.81
C THR A 691 -38.33 -27.95 -17.47
N PRO A 692 -39.44 -28.59 -17.92
CA PRO A 692 -40.57 -27.87 -18.47
C PRO A 692 -41.07 -26.75 -17.55
N CYS A 693 -41.23 -25.56 -18.11
CA CYS A 693 -41.55 -24.35 -17.38
C CYS A 693 -42.94 -24.48 -16.70
N PRO A 694 -43.04 -24.20 -15.39
CA PRO A 694 -44.36 -24.05 -14.77
C PRO A 694 -45.10 -22.84 -15.31
N THR A 695 -46.40 -22.85 -15.16
CA THR A 695 -47.30 -21.76 -15.61
C THR A 695 -47.01 -20.46 -14.88
N GLY A 696 -46.51 -19.44 -15.59
CA GLY A 696 -46.27 -18.09 -15.08
C GLY A 696 -44.93 -17.47 -15.51
N PRO A 697 -44.76 -16.17 -15.36
CA PRO A 697 -43.51 -15.47 -15.69
C PRO A 697 -42.37 -16.03 -14.85
N SER A 698 -41.26 -16.41 -15.50
CA SER A 698 -40.09 -16.96 -14.86
C SER A 698 -38.78 -16.52 -15.55
N GLN A 699 -37.66 -16.68 -14.88
CA GLN A 699 -36.35 -16.45 -15.47
C GLN A 699 -36.14 -17.32 -16.74
N THR A 700 -36.66 -18.54 -16.74
CA THR A 700 -36.60 -19.44 -17.91
C THR A 700 -37.23 -18.81 -19.15
N MET A 701 -38.37 -18.12 -19.04
CA MET A 701 -39.00 -17.43 -20.15
C MET A 701 -38.14 -16.28 -20.72
N LEU A 702 -37.47 -15.54 -19.84
CA LEU A 702 -36.57 -14.46 -20.23
C LEU A 702 -35.40 -15.01 -21.05
N GLU A 703 -34.76 -16.08 -20.56
CA GLU A 703 -33.62 -16.70 -21.22
C GLU A 703 -34.00 -17.36 -22.56
N LEU A 704 -35.16 -18.00 -22.62
CA LEU A 704 -35.68 -18.55 -23.91
C LEU A 704 -36.01 -17.47 -24.93
N GLY A 705 -36.43 -16.29 -24.48
CA GLY A 705 -36.57 -15.11 -25.32
C GLY A 705 -35.23 -14.64 -25.89
N ALA A 706 -34.20 -14.56 -25.06
CA ALA A 706 -32.83 -14.24 -25.50
C ALA A 706 -32.28 -15.30 -26.46
N LEU A 707 -32.55 -16.58 -26.21
CA LEU A 707 -32.20 -17.69 -27.09
C LEU A 707 -32.83 -17.54 -28.49
N ALA A 708 -34.12 -17.26 -28.55
CA ALA A 708 -34.83 -17.07 -29.84
C ALA A 708 -34.26 -15.93 -30.67
N ILE A 709 -33.90 -14.80 -30.02
CA ILE A 709 -33.24 -13.67 -30.68
C ILE A 709 -31.86 -14.10 -31.20
N SER A 710 -31.09 -14.81 -30.42
CA SER A 710 -29.75 -15.27 -30.77
C SER A 710 -29.78 -16.23 -31.96
N LEU A 711 -30.68 -17.20 -31.94
CA LEU A 711 -30.92 -18.13 -33.09
C LEU A 711 -31.29 -17.40 -34.36
N LYS A 712 -32.10 -16.38 -34.27
CA LYS A 712 -32.47 -15.53 -35.44
C LYS A 712 -31.27 -14.79 -36.00
N ILE A 713 -30.38 -14.30 -35.13
CA ILE A 713 -29.17 -13.56 -35.53
C ILE A 713 -28.18 -14.48 -36.25
N CYS A 714 -27.85 -15.61 -35.68
CA CYS A 714 -26.80 -16.51 -36.18
C CYS A 714 -27.32 -17.53 -37.21
N LEU A 715 -28.61 -17.57 -37.51
CA LEU A 715 -29.25 -18.49 -38.48
C LEU A 715 -28.99 -20.00 -38.15
N LEU A 716 -28.70 -20.34 -36.89
CA LEU A 716 -28.46 -21.74 -36.49
C LEU A 716 -29.67 -22.68 -36.70
N TYR A 717 -30.86 -22.13 -36.99
CA TYR A 717 -32.08 -22.89 -37.22
C TYR A 717 -32.37 -23.17 -38.70
N THR A 718 -31.55 -22.64 -39.65
CA THR A 718 -31.92 -22.64 -41.07
C THR A 718 -31.45 -23.82 -41.87
N SER A 719 -30.70 -24.77 -41.30
CA SER A 719 -30.20 -25.82 -42.15
C SER A 719 -31.05 -27.09 -42.24
N ASP A 720 -31.84 -27.50 -41.25
CA ASP A 720 -32.50 -28.81 -41.34
C ASP A 720 -33.73 -29.02 -40.45
N ALA A 721 -34.39 -27.95 -40.01
CA ALA A 721 -35.59 -28.04 -39.19
C ALA A 721 -36.83 -27.45 -39.94
N ALA A 722 -36.90 -27.62 -41.25
CA ALA A 722 -38.11 -27.34 -42.05
C ALA A 722 -38.94 -28.63 -42.20
#